data_35ee2557540f43bd983e09d9b317a85c
#
_entry.id   35ee2557540f43bd983e09d9b317a85c
#
_cell.length_a   1.000
_cell.length_b   1.000
_cell.length_c   1.000
_cell.angle_alpha   90.00
_cell.angle_beta   90.00
_cell.angle_gamma   90.00
#
_symmetry.space_group_name_H-M   'P 1'
#
loop_
_entity.id
_entity.type
_entity.pdbx_description
1 polymer ?
#
loop_
_entity_poly.entity_id
_entity_poly.type
_entity_poly.pdbx_seq_one_letter_code
_entity_poly.pdbx_strand_id
1 'polypeptide(L)'
;MIKFSPILGGNLLSKSAVWKYHDGGVDLGYSWKQKSFNDANWKQGVAEFGFGDAPQTMLKKGNSCYYFRKIFNLNNPQQYASFITHLRRDDGVIVYLNGNQVFKNNLPTSGVNYQTLALNDCHDDGDSIMNFTLSPSDFVNGVNVLAVEIHNSSLTNDDLSFELEIESILPIPSPQITRGPYLQSTSPTTCILRWRTDVKTDSKVNYGLTRSYGDVIQNTELLLDHEVKIEGLNPDTKYFYRIGSTALTLEDGSQNYFFTAPSKGTIQALRIWALGDFGNGTIGQQQVLQSYLDFLGNKKNDMWIWLGDNAYYLGTDNEYGNYVFNVYEEQFKNWNFFPALGNHDYAQSGYLSNQSLGYNFPYFDIFNLPEKAECGGVPSATEKYYSYDWGNVHFIALDSYGSYNNVGSPMYQWLLRDLQMNASKWIIAYWHHPPFSKGTHNSDWEIEMVDMRQNIVPLLERFGVDLVLTGHSHTYERSNFMHGHYGVENTFSQEHIVQSGDGLIIPYYKDKEHNGTVYTVCGVGGGPNPGFSQGYPHDAMISSYKDIAGSSVIDVHGDTLHFRFLKVDGSIGDEFYILKNGNPRYEWNDSHYLSNPEAFPNPSSGIINIFPGNPILKNLEVYNQHGALLYTDTLHEFKTIDLEFLGKGIFQFVWKEDEKRYTQKVIFE
;
A
#
# COMPACT_ATOMS: atom_id res chain seq x y z
N MET A 1 14.86 24.69 -1.16
CA MET A 1 15.87 23.83 -1.81
C MET A 1 16.51 22.98 -0.73
N ILE A 2 16.17 21.69 -0.67
CA ILE A 2 16.76 20.75 0.30
C ILE A 2 18.20 20.54 -0.15
N LYS A 3 19.18 21.00 0.66
CA LYS A 3 20.59 20.68 0.44
C LYS A 3 20.83 19.27 0.98
N PHE A 4 20.83 18.28 0.10
CA PHE A 4 21.40 16.98 0.47
C PHE A 4 22.90 17.18 0.76
N SER A 5 23.37 16.65 1.88
CA SER A 5 24.81 16.61 2.14
C SER A 5 25.48 15.71 1.09
N PRO A 6 26.61 16.13 0.51
CA PRO A 6 27.32 15.30 -0.47
C PRO A 6 27.70 13.96 0.15
N ILE A 7 27.55 12.89 -0.62
CA ILE A 7 27.96 11.55 -0.18
C ILE A 7 29.47 11.42 -0.46
N LEU A 8 30.29 11.34 0.59
CA LEU A 8 31.73 11.14 0.47
C LEU A 8 32.02 9.73 -0.05
N GLY A 9 32.74 9.64 -1.17
CA GLY A 9 33.21 8.38 -1.75
C GLY A 9 34.56 7.93 -1.20
N GLY A 10 35.17 8.74 -0.34
CA GLY A 10 36.48 8.52 0.27
C GLY A 10 37.58 9.36 -0.30
N ASN A 11 38.77 9.31 0.32
CA ASN A 11 39.94 10.09 -0.10
C ASN A 11 40.60 9.44 -1.30
N LEU A 12 40.61 10.14 -2.43
CA LEU A 12 41.40 9.78 -3.62
C LEU A 12 42.89 10.01 -3.37
N LEU A 13 43.19 11.08 -2.66
CA LEU A 13 44.54 11.44 -2.25
C LEU A 13 44.52 11.99 -0.83
N SER A 14 45.19 11.36 0.10
CA SER A 14 45.24 11.82 1.50
C SER A 14 46.24 13.00 1.63
N LYS A 15 46.01 13.85 2.61
CA LYS A 15 46.87 14.98 2.97
C LYS A 15 48.32 14.54 3.25
N SER A 16 48.53 13.36 3.85
CA SER A 16 49.86 12.79 4.14
C SER A 16 50.39 11.93 2.99
N ALA A 17 49.98 12.19 1.75
CA ALA A 17 50.47 11.41 0.62
C ALA A 17 51.97 11.60 0.37
N VAL A 18 52.62 10.55 -0.12
CA VAL A 18 54.02 10.59 -0.58
C VAL A 18 54.03 11.19 -1.98
N TRP A 19 54.83 12.25 -2.16
CA TRP A 19 55.06 12.90 -3.43
C TRP A 19 56.50 12.78 -3.88
N LYS A 20 56.73 12.87 -5.19
CA LYS A 20 58.05 13.23 -5.75
C LYS A 20 58.14 14.72 -5.82
N TYR A 21 59.34 15.28 -5.49
CA TYR A 21 59.57 16.71 -5.50
C TYR A 21 60.96 17.10 -6.03
N HIS A 22 61.04 18.31 -6.54
CA HIS A 22 62.29 18.91 -7.03
C HIS A 22 62.44 20.32 -6.43
N ASP A 23 63.47 20.49 -5.58
CA ASP A 23 63.81 21.74 -4.89
C ASP A 23 65.18 22.32 -5.35
N GLY A 24 65.55 22.12 -6.60
CA GLY A 24 66.84 22.51 -7.14
C GLY A 24 66.88 23.93 -7.79
N GLY A 25 65.73 24.63 -7.86
CA GLY A 25 65.69 26.00 -8.44
C GLY A 25 66.01 26.08 -9.90
N VAL A 26 65.73 25.07 -10.72
CA VAL A 26 66.09 25.01 -12.15
C VAL A 26 64.83 25.00 -13.01
N ASP A 27 65.00 25.46 -14.28
CA ASP A 27 63.91 25.38 -15.26
C ASP A 27 63.73 23.94 -15.74
N LEU A 28 62.54 23.38 -15.49
CA LEU A 28 62.13 22.04 -15.94
C LEU A 28 61.34 22.09 -17.27
N GLY A 29 61.14 23.29 -17.81
CA GLY A 29 60.37 23.50 -19.03
C GLY A 29 58.90 23.12 -18.88
N TYR A 30 58.31 22.55 -19.93
CA TYR A 30 56.90 22.22 -19.98
C TYR A 30 56.61 20.74 -19.72
N SER A 31 57.60 19.87 -19.89
CA SER A 31 57.42 18.43 -19.90
C SER A 31 57.18 17.80 -18.51
N TRP A 32 57.65 18.45 -17.44
CA TRP A 32 57.61 17.90 -16.08
C TRP A 32 56.19 17.61 -15.57
N LYS A 33 55.16 18.28 -16.09
CA LYS A 33 53.76 18.10 -15.74
C LYS A 33 53.05 17.04 -16.58
N GLN A 34 53.71 16.46 -17.56
CA GLN A 34 53.16 15.45 -18.45
C GLN A 34 53.30 14.01 -17.87
N LYS A 35 52.38 13.11 -18.25
CA LYS A 35 52.44 11.68 -17.84
C LYS A 35 53.73 10.97 -18.26
N SER A 36 54.27 11.33 -19.42
CA SER A 36 55.46 10.72 -20.00
C SER A 36 56.77 11.19 -19.37
N PHE A 37 56.76 12.18 -18.50
CA PHE A 37 57.96 12.71 -17.86
C PHE A 37 58.57 11.67 -16.89
N ASN A 38 59.91 11.49 -17.02
CA ASN A 38 60.66 10.61 -16.13
C ASN A 38 61.14 11.38 -14.89
N ASP A 39 60.48 11.13 -13.75
CA ASP A 39 60.78 11.70 -12.44
C ASP A 39 61.56 10.74 -11.55
N ALA A 40 62.26 9.70 -12.09
CA ALA A 40 62.97 8.69 -11.31
C ALA A 40 64.06 9.30 -10.39
N ASN A 41 64.67 10.38 -10.83
CA ASN A 41 65.74 11.07 -10.08
C ASN A 41 65.23 12.15 -9.10
N TRP A 42 63.90 12.35 -9.00
CA TRP A 42 63.36 13.29 -8.05
C TRP A 42 63.41 12.73 -6.63
N LYS A 43 63.57 13.60 -5.64
CA LYS A 43 63.42 13.24 -4.24
C LYS A 43 62.01 12.75 -3.92
N GLN A 44 61.87 12.06 -2.84
CA GLN A 44 60.53 11.65 -2.30
C GLN A 44 60.38 12.17 -0.88
N GLY A 45 59.18 12.56 -0.51
CA GLY A 45 58.80 12.97 0.83
C GLY A 45 57.30 12.83 1.08
N VAL A 46 56.93 12.92 2.33
CA VAL A 46 55.53 12.95 2.80
C VAL A 46 55.10 14.40 2.95
N ALA A 47 53.91 14.75 2.47
CA ALA A 47 53.33 16.05 2.76
C ALA A 47 52.99 16.15 4.29
N GLU A 48 53.14 17.29 4.90
CA GLU A 48 53.35 18.63 4.41
C GLU A 48 54.83 18.88 4.00
N PHE A 49 55.05 19.60 2.92
CA PHE A 49 56.36 20.03 2.44
C PHE A 49 56.56 21.51 2.74
N GLY A 50 57.81 21.93 3.05
CA GLY A 50 58.08 23.33 3.27
C GLY A 50 59.37 23.61 4.04
N PHE A 51 59.42 24.78 4.60
CA PHE A 51 60.38 25.22 5.61
C PHE A 51 59.74 26.39 6.41
N GLY A 52 60.18 26.60 7.63
CA GLY A 52 59.55 27.49 8.59
C GLY A 52 58.93 26.61 9.73
N ASP A 53 57.69 26.24 9.64
CA ASP A 53 56.84 25.68 10.67
C ASP A 53 56.98 24.16 10.87
N ALA A 54 58.20 23.62 10.84
CA ALA A 54 58.50 22.22 11.06
C ALA A 54 57.67 21.22 10.18
N PRO A 55 57.69 21.40 8.83
CA PRO A 55 56.98 20.51 7.92
C PRO A 55 57.52 19.07 8.00
N GLN A 56 56.69 18.10 7.56
CA GLN A 56 57.08 16.68 7.51
C GLN A 56 58.29 16.45 6.57
N THR A 57 58.34 17.18 5.46
CA THR A 57 59.45 17.12 4.52
C THR A 57 60.07 18.52 4.31
N MET A 58 61.30 18.68 4.78
CA MET A 58 62.05 19.94 4.67
C MET A 58 62.54 20.16 3.24
N LEU A 59 62.28 21.33 2.64
CA LEU A 59 62.76 21.75 1.33
C LEU A 59 64.03 22.60 1.45
N LYS A 60 64.80 22.69 0.34
CA LYS A 60 65.94 23.55 0.26
C LYS A 60 65.51 25.03 0.09
N LYS A 61 65.85 25.90 1.04
CA LYS A 61 65.52 27.34 0.95
C LYS A 61 66.26 28.06 -0.21
N GLY A 62 65.67 29.21 -0.59
CA GLY A 62 66.34 30.15 -1.53
C GLY A 62 65.99 29.96 -2.99
N ASN A 63 64.98 29.20 -3.33
CA ASN A 63 64.44 29.06 -4.68
C ASN A 63 63.15 29.87 -4.85
N SER A 64 62.88 30.36 -6.06
CA SER A 64 61.63 31.00 -6.42
C SER A 64 60.51 30.00 -6.69
N CYS A 65 60.84 28.75 -7.08
CA CYS A 65 59.87 27.75 -7.46
C CYS A 65 60.28 26.34 -7.00
N TYR A 66 59.27 25.56 -6.58
CA TYR A 66 59.39 24.17 -6.14
C TYR A 66 58.35 23.33 -6.89
N TYR A 67 58.74 22.12 -7.31
CA TYR A 67 57.90 21.27 -8.12
C TYR A 67 57.55 19.97 -7.40
N PHE A 68 56.29 19.54 -7.52
CA PHE A 68 55.79 18.34 -6.91
C PHE A 68 55.02 17.50 -7.93
N ARG A 69 55.15 16.20 -7.86
CA ARG A 69 54.44 15.24 -8.72
C ARG A 69 53.89 14.08 -7.93
N LYS A 70 52.66 13.71 -8.23
CA LYS A 70 52.00 12.53 -7.70
C LYS A 70 51.33 11.76 -8.83
N ILE A 71 51.74 10.50 -9.00
CA ILE A 71 51.09 9.54 -9.90
C ILE A 71 50.17 8.74 -9.08
N PHE A 72 48.92 8.56 -9.53
CA PHE A 72 47.89 7.77 -8.90
C PHE A 72 46.99 7.10 -9.94
N ASN A 73 46.26 6.07 -9.55
CA ASN A 73 45.34 5.33 -10.41
C ASN A 73 43.89 5.66 -10.00
N LEU A 74 43.05 6.00 -10.99
CA LEU A 74 41.61 6.21 -10.79
C LEU A 74 40.85 5.46 -11.89
N ASN A 75 40.12 4.40 -11.47
CA ASN A 75 39.28 3.64 -12.37
C ASN A 75 37.89 4.26 -12.44
N ASN A 76 37.35 4.35 -13.65
CA ASN A 76 35.98 4.83 -13.91
C ASN A 76 35.68 6.18 -13.21
N PRO A 77 36.37 7.29 -13.53
CA PRO A 77 36.12 8.58 -12.88
C PRO A 77 34.70 9.07 -13.02
N GLN A 78 33.96 8.66 -14.05
CA GLN A 78 32.57 9.04 -14.30
C GLN A 78 31.58 8.48 -13.28
N GLN A 79 31.97 7.54 -12.40
CA GLN A 79 31.14 7.08 -11.29
C GLN A 79 31.01 8.10 -10.15
N TYR A 80 31.79 9.15 -10.15
CA TYR A 80 31.78 10.23 -9.16
C TYR A 80 31.04 11.45 -9.69
N ALA A 81 30.41 12.20 -8.78
CA ALA A 81 29.75 13.46 -9.11
C ALA A 81 30.79 14.61 -9.29
N SER A 82 31.78 14.62 -8.42
CA SER A 82 32.87 15.62 -8.42
C SER A 82 33.99 15.18 -7.48
N PHE A 83 35.04 15.95 -7.45
CA PHE A 83 36.16 15.80 -6.51
C PHE A 83 36.43 17.13 -5.82
N ILE A 84 36.48 17.19 -4.51
CA ILE A 84 36.82 18.37 -3.73
C ILE A 84 38.30 18.28 -3.39
N THR A 85 39.03 19.33 -3.75
CA THR A 85 40.48 19.46 -3.47
C THR A 85 40.66 20.43 -2.33
N HIS A 86 41.38 20.00 -1.29
CA HIS A 86 41.80 20.82 -0.15
C HIS A 86 43.28 21.07 -0.28
N LEU A 87 43.64 22.33 -0.50
CA LEU A 87 45.00 22.78 -0.79
C LEU A 87 45.48 23.73 0.31
N ARG A 88 46.57 23.35 1.01
CA ARG A 88 47.37 24.27 1.79
C ARG A 88 48.54 24.73 0.92
N ARG A 89 48.81 26.01 0.87
CA ARG A 89 49.93 26.57 0.11
C ARG A 89 50.40 27.87 0.73
N ASP A 90 51.69 28.12 0.58
CA ASP A 90 52.37 29.34 0.89
C ASP A 90 53.57 29.48 -0.11
N ASP A 91 53.69 30.52 -1.01
CA ASP A 91 52.78 31.68 -1.27
C ASP A 91 51.87 31.45 -2.47
N GLY A 92 52.49 31.32 -3.66
CA GLY A 92 51.80 31.14 -4.94
C GLY A 92 51.77 29.71 -5.40
N VAL A 93 50.71 29.31 -6.14
CA VAL A 93 50.52 27.92 -6.58
C VAL A 93 49.92 27.82 -7.98
N ILE A 94 50.38 26.82 -8.74
CA ILE A 94 49.63 26.29 -9.89
C ILE A 94 49.53 24.78 -9.74
N VAL A 95 48.30 24.25 -9.92
CA VAL A 95 47.98 22.83 -9.91
C VAL A 95 47.63 22.39 -11.33
N TYR A 96 48.25 21.31 -11.78
CA TYR A 96 48.02 20.69 -13.09
C TYR A 96 47.53 19.25 -12.89
N LEU A 97 46.51 18.85 -13.63
CA LEU A 97 46.08 17.48 -13.73
C LEU A 97 46.26 16.97 -15.16
N ASN A 98 47.05 15.92 -15.33
CA ASN A 98 47.38 15.35 -16.64
C ASN A 98 47.98 16.39 -17.62
N GLY A 99 48.73 17.37 -17.10
CA GLY A 99 49.36 18.43 -17.86
C GLY A 99 48.53 19.69 -18.09
N ASN A 100 47.22 19.64 -17.80
CA ASN A 100 46.29 20.77 -17.90
C ASN A 100 46.26 21.56 -16.59
N GLN A 101 46.28 22.88 -16.64
CA GLN A 101 46.13 23.72 -15.46
C GLN A 101 44.67 23.62 -14.97
N VAL A 102 44.48 23.19 -13.71
CA VAL A 102 43.17 23.07 -13.08
C VAL A 102 42.96 24.10 -11.98
N PHE A 103 44.03 24.63 -11.40
CA PHE A 103 43.93 25.68 -10.38
C PHE A 103 45.14 26.59 -10.42
N LYS A 104 44.97 27.87 -10.07
CA LYS A 104 46.03 28.85 -9.93
C LYS A 104 45.64 29.92 -8.92
N ASN A 105 46.56 30.26 -8.05
CA ASN A 105 46.38 31.33 -7.06
C ASN A 105 47.65 32.06 -6.76
N ASN A 106 47.56 33.37 -6.45
CA ASN A 106 48.62 34.29 -6.05
C ASN A 106 49.80 34.38 -7.03
N LEU A 107 49.51 34.26 -8.32
CA LEU A 107 50.52 34.35 -9.41
C LEU A 107 50.00 35.21 -10.57
N PRO A 108 50.88 35.84 -11.39
CA PRO A 108 50.50 36.62 -12.58
C PRO A 108 49.59 35.82 -13.52
N THR A 109 48.68 36.48 -14.22
CA THR A 109 47.71 35.83 -15.13
C THR A 109 48.38 35.08 -16.29
N SER A 110 49.54 35.53 -16.76
CA SER A 110 50.33 34.91 -17.84
C SER A 110 51.82 35.07 -17.61
N GLY A 111 52.65 34.33 -18.34
CA GLY A 111 54.09 34.44 -18.31
C GLY A 111 54.78 33.85 -17.08
N VAL A 112 54.09 32.97 -16.33
CA VAL A 112 54.69 32.29 -15.17
C VAL A 112 55.78 31.32 -15.65
N ASN A 113 56.98 31.43 -15.03
CA ASN A 113 58.08 30.52 -15.21
C ASN A 113 58.79 30.26 -13.86
N TYR A 114 59.85 29.46 -13.86
CA TYR A 114 60.53 29.02 -12.62
C TYR A 114 61.17 30.16 -11.80
N GLN A 115 61.32 31.35 -12.35
CA GLN A 115 61.87 32.57 -11.69
C GLN A 115 60.75 33.51 -11.22
N THR A 116 59.49 33.24 -11.56
CA THR A 116 58.39 34.08 -11.19
C THR A 116 58.14 33.96 -9.67
N LEU A 117 58.07 35.08 -9.00
CA LEU A 117 57.67 35.16 -7.58
C LEU A 117 56.17 35.28 -7.46
N ALA A 118 55.65 34.89 -6.33
CA ALA A 118 54.27 35.14 -5.99
C ALA A 118 53.97 36.63 -5.92
N LEU A 119 52.71 37.02 -6.18
CA LEU A 119 52.29 38.42 -6.22
C LEU A 119 52.31 39.07 -4.83
N ASN A 120 52.03 38.29 -3.80
CA ASN A 120 52.00 38.74 -2.41
C ASN A 120 52.52 37.61 -1.51
N ASP A 121 53.03 38.01 -0.37
CA ASP A 121 53.29 37.13 0.77
C ASP A 121 51.98 36.63 1.36
N CYS A 122 51.94 35.38 1.82
CA CYS A 122 50.74 34.75 2.34
C CYS A 122 50.58 35.10 3.84
N HIS A 123 49.75 36.08 4.12
CA HIS A 123 49.64 36.64 5.50
C HIS A 123 49.11 35.66 6.55
N ASP A 124 48.70 34.45 6.18
CA ASP A 124 48.21 33.41 7.07
C ASP A 124 49.21 32.26 7.27
N ASP A 125 50.48 32.49 6.90
CA ASP A 125 51.58 31.52 6.99
C ASP A 125 51.20 30.11 6.43
N GLY A 126 50.31 30.11 5.40
CA GLY A 126 49.80 28.89 4.80
C GLY A 126 48.74 28.13 5.62
N ASP A 127 48.21 28.70 6.69
CA ASP A 127 47.22 28.01 7.56
C ASP A 127 45.82 27.85 6.93
N SER A 128 45.49 28.69 5.96
CA SER A 128 44.19 28.61 5.29
C SER A 128 44.15 27.50 4.23
N ILE A 129 43.13 26.66 4.33
CA ILE A 129 42.85 25.65 3.31
C ILE A 129 41.98 26.25 2.18
N MET A 130 42.51 26.20 0.97
CA MET A 130 41.80 26.58 -0.24
C MET A 130 41.06 25.39 -0.82
N ASN A 131 39.77 25.55 -1.07
CA ASN A 131 38.95 24.49 -1.67
C ASN A 131 38.62 24.81 -3.12
N PHE A 132 38.79 23.84 -4.01
CA PHE A 132 38.29 23.92 -5.38
C PHE A 132 37.80 22.56 -5.85
N THR A 133 36.92 22.55 -6.87
CA THR A 133 36.25 21.33 -7.36
C THR A 133 36.85 20.93 -8.69
N LEU A 134 37.16 19.64 -8.86
CA LEU A 134 37.51 19.00 -10.11
C LEU A 134 36.33 18.22 -10.67
N SER A 135 36.15 18.28 -11.98
CA SER A 135 35.16 17.49 -12.69
C SER A 135 35.64 16.05 -12.93
N PRO A 136 34.78 15.03 -12.96
CA PRO A 136 35.17 13.71 -13.44
C PRO A 136 35.81 13.71 -14.84
N SER A 137 35.47 14.66 -15.69
CA SER A 137 36.06 14.84 -17.03
C SER A 137 37.50 15.33 -17.02
N ASP A 138 38.01 15.88 -15.92
CA ASP A 138 39.43 16.33 -15.79
C ASP A 138 40.37 15.12 -15.61
N PHE A 139 39.83 13.99 -15.19
CA PHE A 139 40.53 12.73 -14.98
C PHE A 139 40.45 11.80 -16.20
N VAL A 140 41.46 10.93 -16.34
CA VAL A 140 41.37 9.83 -17.31
C VAL A 140 41.20 8.49 -16.56
N ASN A 141 40.61 7.53 -17.24
CA ASN A 141 40.55 6.17 -16.69
C ASN A 141 41.95 5.56 -16.59
N GLY A 142 42.28 5.03 -15.42
CA GLY A 142 43.59 4.48 -15.11
C GLY A 142 44.57 5.53 -14.54
N VAL A 143 45.79 5.61 -15.07
CA VAL A 143 46.86 6.43 -14.50
C VAL A 143 46.64 7.90 -14.74
N ASN A 144 46.65 8.69 -13.66
CA ASN A 144 46.60 10.16 -13.64
C ASN A 144 47.86 10.73 -13.00
N VAL A 145 48.22 11.97 -13.37
CA VAL A 145 49.34 12.70 -12.81
C VAL A 145 48.86 14.06 -12.29
N LEU A 146 49.03 14.27 -11.02
CA LEU A 146 48.92 15.58 -10.38
C LEU A 146 50.30 16.22 -10.30
N ALA A 147 50.45 17.42 -10.83
CA ALA A 147 51.70 18.17 -10.80
C ALA A 147 51.44 19.56 -10.21
N VAL A 148 52.29 19.99 -9.30
CA VAL A 148 52.10 21.26 -8.59
C VAL A 148 53.42 22.05 -8.61
N GLU A 149 53.34 23.35 -8.86
CA GLU A 149 54.44 24.29 -8.63
C GLU A 149 54.02 25.28 -7.55
N ILE A 150 54.90 25.44 -6.56
CA ILE A 150 54.77 26.44 -5.48
C ILE A 150 55.82 27.50 -5.69
N HIS A 151 55.44 28.76 -5.59
CA HIS A 151 56.28 29.91 -5.83
C HIS A 151 56.38 30.79 -4.57
N ASN A 152 57.61 31.08 -4.15
CA ASN A 152 57.85 32.02 -3.07
C ASN A 152 57.54 33.47 -3.49
N SER A 153 57.18 34.30 -2.52
CA SER A 153 57.06 35.78 -2.66
C SER A 153 58.43 36.44 -2.74
N SER A 154 59.47 35.83 -2.14
CA SER A 154 60.84 36.34 -2.09
C SER A 154 61.85 35.19 -2.01
N LEU A 155 63.10 35.40 -2.54
CA LEU A 155 64.20 34.46 -2.38
C LEU A 155 64.73 34.38 -0.93
N THR A 156 64.36 35.35 -0.09
CA THR A 156 64.75 35.44 1.30
C THR A 156 63.58 35.10 2.25
N ASN A 157 62.45 34.66 1.68
CA ASN A 157 61.33 34.17 2.45
C ASN A 157 61.80 32.96 3.33
N ASP A 158 61.39 32.95 4.60
CA ASP A 158 61.84 31.96 5.57
C ASP A 158 60.78 30.90 5.90
N ASP A 159 59.61 31.00 5.29
CA ASP A 159 58.53 30.02 5.33
C ASP A 159 58.07 29.62 3.92
N LEU A 160 57.45 28.45 3.84
CA LEU A 160 56.77 27.89 2.66
C LEU A 160 56.05 26.63 3.07
N SER A 161 54.85 26.46 2.63
CA SER A 161 54.09 25.23 2.88
C SER A 161 53.36 24.68 1.64
N PHE A 162 53.26 23.35 1.56
CA PHE A 162 52.46 22.67 0.53
C PHE A 162 51.88 21.34 1.08
N GLU A 163 50.58 21.25 1.02
CA GLU A 163 49.83 20.01 1.24
C GLU A 163 48.58 19.96 0.35
N LEU A 164 48.21 18.81 -0.17
CA LEU A 164 47.05 18.68 -1.03
C LEU A 164 46.33 17.34 -0.78
N GLU A 165 45.01 17.42 -0.55
CA GLU A 165 44.10 16.32 -0.38
C GLU A 165 43.00 16.36 -1.44
N ILE A 166 42.53 15.21 -1.89
CA ILE A 166 41.38 15.11 -2.82
C ILE A 166 40.37 14.12 -2.29
N GLU A 167 39.16 14.60 -2.02
CA GLU A 167 38.03 13.80 -1.65
C GLU A 167 37.11 13.58 -2.86
N SER A 168 36.65 12.34 -3.04
CA SER A 168 35.67 12.01 -4.07
C SER A 168 34.24 12.16 -3.53
N ILE A 169 33.35 12.68 -4.36
CA ILE A 169 31.92 12.84 -4.08
C ILE A 169 31.15 11.90 -4.98
N LEU A 170 30.37 11.02 -4.38
CA LEU A 170 29.47 10.13 -5.12
C LEU A 170 28.23 10.89 -5.60
N PRO A 171 27.65 10.51 -6.74
CA PRO A 171 26.36 11.04 -7.14
C PRO A 171 25.29 10.66 -6.12
N ILE A 172 24.40 11.58 -5.82
CA ILE A 172 23.21 11.27 -5.04
C ILE A 172 22.34 10.37 -5.92
N PRO A 173 21.95 9.14 -5.46
CA PRO A 173 21.06 8.28 -6.22
C PRO A 173 19.78 9.04 -6.57
N SER A 174 19.37 8.99 -7.83
CA SER A 174 18.06 9.49 -8.22
C SER A 174 17.00 8.59 -7.57
N PRO A 175 16.04 9.14 -6.83
CA PRO A 175 14.97 8.34 -6.24
C PRO A 175 14.26 7.48 -7.27
N GLN A 176 13.98 6.23 -6.92
CA GLN A 176 13.23 5.30 -7.76
C GLN A 176 11.95 4.89 -7.02
N ILE A 177 10.85 4.73 -7.76
CA ILE A 177 9.63 4.15 -7.20
C ILE A 177 9.86 2.65 -7.00
N THR A 178 9.57 2.16 -5.80
CA THR A 178 9.64 0.73 -5.43
C THR A 178 8.26 0.12 -5.21
N ARG A 179 7.21 0.95 -5.10
CA ARG A 179 5.80 0.53 -5.03
C ARG A 179 4.90 1.65 -5.54
N GLY A 180 3.88 1.32 -6.34
CA GLY A 180 2.88 2.26 -6.84
C GLY A 180 3.33 3.11 -8.02
N PRO A 181 2.61 4.21 -8.33
CA PRO A 181 1.52 4.81 -7.53
C PRO A 181 0.26 3.95 -7.48
N TYR A 182 -0.54 4.10 -6.43
CA TYR A 182 -1.82 3.44 -6.28
C TYR A 182 -2.86 4.32 -5.56
N LEU A 183 -4.14 4.03 -5.86
CA LEU A 183 -5.29 4.80 -5.39
C LEU A 183 -5.86 4.15 -4.13
N GLN A 184 -6.21 4.96 -3.13
CA GLN A 184 -6.81 4.50 -1.89
C GLN A 184 -7.97 5.39 -1.47
N SER A 185 -8.97 4.81 -0.81
CA SER A 185 -10.12 5.52 -0.22
C SER A 185 -10.71 6.58 -1.13
N THR A 186 -10.92 6.23 -2.39
CA THR A 186 -11.53 7.13 -3.37
C THR A 186 -13.02 7.31 -3.07
N SER A 187 -13.42 8.55 -2.89
CA SER A 187 -14.79 8.99 -2.62
C SER A 187 -15.31 9.90 -3.73
N PRO A 188 -16.54 10.43 -3.66
CA PRO A 188 -17.01 11.44 -4.61
C PRO A 188 -16.18 12.72 -4.64
N THR A 189 -15.48 13.06 -3.56
CA THR A 189 -14.80 14.35 -3.42
C THR A 189 -13.35 14.24 -2.96
N THR A 190 -12.83 13.03 -2.74
CA THR A 190 -11.47 12.80 -2.27
C THR A 190 -10.83 11.57 -2.95
N CYS A 191 -9.50 11.54 -2.98
CA CYS A 191 -8.71 10.37 -3.34
C CYS A 191 -7.37 10.43 -2.60
N ILE A 192 -6.87 9.31 -2.13
CA ILE A 192 -5.52 9.20 -1.59
C ILE A 192 -4.63 8.55 -2.65
N LEU A 193 -3.52 9.20 -2.98
CA LEU A 193 -2.45 8.63 -3.79
C LEU A 193 -1.31 8.18 -2.89
N ARG A 194 -0.87 6.95 -3.06
CA ARG A 194 0.29 6.40 -2.35
C ARG A 194 1.34 5.88 -3.30
N TRP A 195 2.59 5.99 -2.89
CA TRP A 195 3.75 5.36 -3.53
C TRP A 195 4.89 5.20 -2.53
N ARG A 196 5.88 4.36 -2.85
CA ARG A 196 7.10 4.18 -2.05
C ARG A 196 8.33 4.44 -2.92
N THR A 197 9.36 5.05 -2.32
CA THR A 197 10.67 5.28 -2.96
C THR A 197 11.78 4.51 -2.23
N ASP A 198 12.89 4.25 -2.94
CA ASP A 198 14.08 3.58 -2.40
C ASP A 198 14.91 4.48 -1.46
N VAL A 199 14.78 5.80 -1.60
CA VAL A 199 15.41 6.81 -0.74
C VAL A 199 14.37 7.83 -0.29
N LYS A 200 14.55 8.40 0.89
CA LYS A 200 13.62 9.40 1.44
C LYS A 200 13.57 10.64 0.57
N THR A 201 12.37 11.04 0.15
CA THR A 201 12.08 12.28 -0.56
C THR A 201 10.91 13.01 0.07
N ASP A 202 10.74 14.28 -0.27
CA ASP A 202 9.48 15.00 -0.07
C ASP A 202 8.43 14.50 -1.07
N SER A 203 7.16 14.84 -0.85
CA SER A 203 6.05 14.38 -1.68
C SER A 203 5.48 15.53 -2.50
N LYS A 204 5.25 15.30 -3.80
CA LYS A 204 4.58 16.25 -4.68
C LYS A 204 3.65 15.53 -5.64
N VAL A 205 2.38 15.97 -5.65
CA VAL A 205 1.38 15.53 -6.61
C VAL A 205 0.88 16.74 -7.39
N ASN A 206 0.95 16.67 -8.72
CA ASN A 206 0.20 17.58 -9.59
C ASN A 206 -1.01 16.83 -10.12
N TYR A 207 -2.19 17.47 -10.16
CA TYR A 207 -3.41 16.84 -10.63
C TYR A 207 -4.33 17.85 -11.32
N GLY A 208 -5.32 17.35 -12.06
CA GLY A 208 -6.29 18.20 -12.76
C GLY A 208 -7.12 17.44 -13.79
N LEU A 209 -8.06 18.14 -14.42
CA LEU A 209 -8.97 17.57 -15.42
C LEU A 209 -8.28 17.19 -16.74
N THR A 210 -7.07 17.67 -16.95
CA THR A 210 -6.24 17.39 -18.13
C THR A 210 -4.80 17.09 -17.72
N ARG A 211 -3.98 16.59 -18.62
CA ARG A 211 -2.54 16.36 -18.42
C ARG A 211 -1.70 17.65 -18.30
N SER A 212 -2.30 18.82 -18.45
CA SER A 212 -1.67 20.08 -18.08
C SER A 212 -1.76 20.32 -16.57
N TYR A 213 -2.51 19.49 -15.86
CA TYR A 213 -2.79 19.54 -14.43
C TYR A 213 -3.49 20.85 -14.05
N GLY A 214 -3.06 21.58 -13.09
CA GLY A 214 -3.65 22.87 -12.67
C GLY A 214 -3.46 23.07 -11.18
N ASP A 215 -3.56 21.98 -10.43
CA ASP A 215 -3.44 21.97 -8.99
C ASP A 215 -2.19 21.20 -8.54
N VAL A 216 -1.69 21.52 -7.34
CA VAL A 216 -0.53 20.87 -6.75
C VAL A 216 -0.69 20.74 -5.25
N ILE A 217 -0.32 19.55 -4.73
CA ILE A 217 -0.18 19.29 -3.31
C ILE A 217 1.28 18.92 -3.04
N GLN A 218 1.84 19.45 -1.94
CA GLN A 218 3.21 19.20 -1.53
C GLN A 218 3.27 18.93 -0.03
N ASN A 219 4.08 17.93 0.36
CA ASN A 219 4.47 17.69 1.74
C ASN A 219 6.01 17.69 1.78
N THR A 220 6.59 18.54 2.62
CA THR A 220 8.06 18.72 2.71
C THR A 220 8.75 17.70 3.61
N GLU A 221 8.00 16.82 4.25
CA GLU A 221 8.56 15.73 5.05
C GLU A 221 9.27 14.71 4.18
N LEU A 222 10.43 14.24 4.63
CA LEU A 222 11.22 13.23 3.91
C LEU A 222 10.78 11.82 4.28
N LEU A 223 10.04 11.19 3.39
CA LEU A 223 9.42 9.89 3.59
C LEU A 223 9.95 8.85 2.57
N LEU A 224 9.87 7.58 2.92
CA LEU A 224 9.97 6.46 1.97
C LEU A 224 8.58 6.10 1.44
N ASP A 225 7.59 6.00 2.34
CA ASP A 225 6.19 5.76 2.01
C ASP A 225 5.46 7.10 1.95
N HIS A 226 4.98 7.43 0.78
CA HIS A 226 4.31 8.69 0.48
C HIS A 226 2.80 8.49 0.49
N GLU A 227 2.11 9.40 1.13
CA GLU A 227 0.66 9.50 1.16
C GLU A 227 0.24 10.94 0.90
N VAL A 228 -0.58 11.14 -0.13
CA VAL A 228 -1.11 12.46 -0.47
C VAL A 228 -2.60 12.37 -0.69
N LYS A 229 -3.37 12.99 0.20
CA LYS A 229 -4.81 13.12 0.08
C LYS A 229 -5.15 14.31 -0.81
N ILE A 230 -5.98 14.06 -1.82
CA ILE A 230 -6.55 15.07 -2.70
C ILE A 230 -8.01 15.28 -2.28
N GLU A 231 -8.41 16.52 -2.06
CA GLU A 231 -9.74 16.90 -1.59
C GLU A 231 -10.39 17.94 -2.51
N GLY A 232 -11.69 18.15 -2.35
CA GLY A 232 -12.42 19.15 -3.14
C GLY A 232 -12.66 18.75 -4.59
N LEU A 233 -12.63 17.45 -4.87
CA LEU A 233 -12.86 16.90 -6.20
C LEU A 233 -14.36 16.92 -6.57
N ASN A 234 -14.67 16.88 -7.86
CA ASN A 234 -16.02 16.70 -8.37
C ASN A 234 -16.36 15.20 -8.44
N PRO A 235 -17.60 14.80 -8.10
CA PRO A 235 -18.05 13.42 -8.26
C PRO A 235 -18.03 12.94 -9.71
N ASP A 236 -17.86 11.62 -9.92
CA ASP A 236 -17.89 10.95 -11.22
C ASP A 236 -17.03 11.65 -12.29
N THR A 237 -15.82 12.07 -11.88
CA THR A 237 -14.96 12.91 -12.71
C THR A 237 -13.59 12.27 -12.87
N LYS A 238 -13.06 12.30 -14.10
CA LYS A 238 -11.72 11.86 -14.41
C LYS A 238 -10.68 12.93 -14.07
N TYR A 239 -9.71 12.59 -13.24
CA TYR A 239 -8.54 13.42 -12.94
C TYR A 239 -7.28 12.74 -13.39
N PHE A 240 -6.36 13.50 -14.00
CA PHE A 240 -5.00 13.09 -14.30
C PHE A 240 -4.08 13.53 -13.17
N TYR A 241 -3.02 12.77 -12.93
CA TYR A 241 -2.03 13.10 -11.93
C TYR A 241 -0.62 12.74 -12.37
N ARG A 242 0.36 13.34 -11.72
CA ARG A 242 1.77 12.91 -11.70
C ARG A 242 2.32 13.03 -10.30
N ILE A 243 3.27 12.17 -9.96
CA ILE A 243 3.89 12.12 -8.65
C ILE A 243 5.39 12.38 -8.72
N GLY A 244 5.96 12.79 -7.61
CA GLY A 244 7.39 12.97 -7.45
C GLY A 244 7.75 13.70 -6.17
N SER A 245 8.90 14.36 -6.23
CA SER A 245 9.38 15.30 -5.22
C SER A 245 9.35 16.73 -5.75
N THR A 246 9.69 17.72 -4.92
CA THR A 246 9.89 19.10 -5.39
C THR A 246 11.04 19.22 -6.36
N ALA A 247 12.00 18.30 -6.30
CA ALA A 247 13.19 18.29 -7.16
C ALA A 247 13.02 17.49 -8.46
N LEU A 248 12.21 16.42 -8.45
CA LEU A 248 12.13 15.48 -9.56
C LEU A 248 10.70 14.92 -9.72
N THR A 249 10.20 14.86 -10.95
CA THR A 249 9.04 14.05 -11.32
C THR A 249 9.47 12.58 -11.41
N LEU A 250 8.80 11.71 -10.68
CA LEU A 250 9.09 10.27 -10.65
C LEU A 250 8.21 9.48 -11.63
N GLU A 251 6.93 9.85 -11.73
CA GLU A 251 5.97 9.18 -12.63
C GLU A 251 5.03 10.21 -13.26
N ASP A 252 4.90 10.18 -14.62
CA ASP A 252 4.03 11.05 -15.42
C ASP A 252 3.61 10.30 -16.68
N GLY A 253 2.58 9.50 -16.60
CA GLY A 253 2.12 8.63 -17.69
C GLY A 253 0.71 8.94 -18.18
N SER A 254 0.35 8.42 -19.36
CA SER A 254 -1.03 8.50 -19.87
C SER A 254 -2.01 7.67 -19.04
N GLN A 255 -1.49 6.70 -18.29
CA GLN A 255 -2.26 5.83 -17.40
C GLN A 255 -2.38 6.39 -15.97
N ASN A 256 -1.70 7.51 -15.66
CA ASN A 256 -1.80 8.16 -14.36
C ASN A 256 -3.06 9.02 -14.30
N TYR A 257 -4.19 8.37 -14.04
CA TYR A 257 -5.49 9.01 -13.83
C TYR A 257 -6.32 8.22 -12.84
N PHE A 258 -7.36 8.85 -12.30
CA PHE A 258 -8.40 8.17 -11.53
C PHE A 258 -9.77 8.77 -11.83
N PHE A 259 -10.81 8.01 -11.45
CA PHE A 259 -12.18 8.51 -11.43
C PHE A 259 -12.63 8.61 -9.98
N THR A 260 -13.21 9.74 -9.61
CA THR A 260 -13.92 9.87 -8.34
C THR A 260 -15.19 9.02 -8.35
N ALA A 261 -15.63 8.59 -7.18
CA ALA A 261 -16.91 7.90 -7.04
C ALA A 261 -18.07 8.81 -7.46
N PRO A 262 -19.15 8.27 -8.00
CA PRO A 262 -20.39 9.03 -8.16
C PRO A 262 -21.02 9.35 -6.80
N SER A 263 -21.82 10.40 -6.73
CA SER A 263 -22.55 10.75 -5.52
C SER A 263 -23.47 9.61 -5.09
N LYS A 264 -23.64 9.43 -3.77
CA LYS A 264 -24.54 8.41 -3.21
C LYS A 264 -25.96 8.53 -3.81
N GLY A 265 -26.50 7.39 -4.23
CA GLY A 265 -27.82 7.27 -4.85
C GLY A 265 -27.85 7.53 -6.37
N THR A 266 -26.72 7.93 -6.98
CA THR A 266 -26.64 8.07 -8.44
C THR A 266 -26.80 6.72 -9.12
N ILE A 267 -27.68 6.63 -10.10
CA ILE A 267 -27.91 5.43 -10.91
C ILE A 267 -27.04 5.53 -12.16
N GLN A 268 -26.01 4.71 -12.25
CA GLN A 268 -25.17 4.57 -13.43
C GLN A 268 -24.63 3.14 -13.55
N ALA A 269 -24.07 2.81 -14.69
CA ALA A 269 -23.41 1.53 -14.88
C ALA A 269 -22.14 1.47 -14.02
N LEU A 270 -21.99 0.37 -13.28
CA LEU A 270 -20.84 0.07 -12.42
C LEU A 270 -20.30 -1.29 -12.80
N ARG A 271 -19.02 -1.38 -13.13
CA ARG A 271 -18.31 -2.65 -13.36
C ARG A 271 -17.33 -2.92 -12.23
N ILE A 272 -17.45 -4.08 -11.64
CA ILE A 272 -16.64 -4.57 -10.52
C ILE A 272 -15.88 -5.82 -10.99
N TRP A 273 -14.58 -5.84 -10.76
CA TRP A 273 -13.77 -7.05 -10.81
C TRP A 273 -13.50 -7.54 -9.38
N ALA A 274 -13.76 -8.82 -9.10
CA ALA A 274 -13.57 -9.37 -7.77
C ALA A 274 -12.86 -10.73 -7.84
N LEU A 275 -11.85 -10.93 -6.99
CA LEU A 275 -11.13 -12.19 -6.86
C LEU A 275 -10.46 -12.25 -5.48
N GLY A 276 -10.26 -13.47 -4.97
CA GLY A 276 -9.50 -13.77 -3.76
C GLY A 276 -8.34 -14.71 -4.06
N ASP A 277 -7.45 -14.89 -3.09
CA ASP A 277 -6.42 -15.93 -3.11
C ASP A 277 -5.48 -15.80 -4.31
N PHE A 278 -5.04 -14.58 -4.61
CA PHE A 278 -4.40 -14.29 -5.90
C PHE A 278 -2.91 -13.94 -5.83
N GLY A 279 -2.42 -13.27 -4.78
CA GLY A 279 -1.05 -12.73 -4.69
C GLY A 279 0.01 -13.79 -4.38
N ASN A 280 0.15 -14.80 -5.24
CA ASN A 280 1.07 -15.93 -5.07
C ASN A 280 2.21 -15.99 -6.11
N GLY A 281 2.26 -15.02 -7.05
CA GLY A 281 3.30 -14.93 -8.08
C GLY A 281 3.26 -16.03 -9.15
N THR A 282 2.18 -16.80 -9.24
CA THR A 282 2.05 -17.89 -10.20
C THR A 282 1.69 -17.42 -11.61
N ILE A 283 1.88 -18.31 -12.60
CA ILE A 283 1.38 -18.08 -13.96
C ILE A 283 -0.15 -17.98 -13.97
N GLY A 284 -0.84 -18.73 -13.10
CA GLY A 284 -2.31 -18.70 -12.97
C GLY A 284 -2.82 -17.31 -12.64
N GLN A 285 -2.18 -16.61 -11.70
CA GLN A 285 -2.50 -15.22 -11.36
C GLN A 285 -2.39 -14.28 -12.58
N GLN A 286 -1.30 -14.40 -13.36
CA GLN A 286 -1.08 -13.58 -14.55
C GLN A 286 -2.11 -13.89 -15.65
N GLN A 287 -2.48 -15.15 -15.80
CA GLN A 287 -3.50 -15.58 -16.76
C GLN A 287 -4.89 -15.07 -16.38
N VAL A 288 -5.24 -15.05 -15.08
CA VAL A 288 -6.50 -14.45 -14.60
C VAL A 288 -6.55 -12.97 -14.92
N LEU A 289 -5.47 -12.23 -14.66
CA LEU A 289 -5.37 -10.82 -15.04
C LEU A 289 -5.55 -10.64 -16.55
N GLN A 290 -4.82 -11.40 -17.36
CA GLN A 290 -4.88 -11.27 -18.82
C GLN A 290 -6.28 -11.58 -19.35
N SER A 291 -6.91 -12.65 -18.86
CA SER A 291 -8.29 -13.00 -19.23
C SER A 291 -9.28 -11.87 -18.92
N TYR A 292 -9.11 -11.22 -17.77
CA TYR A 292 -9.95 -10.07 -17.44
C TYR A 292 -9.66 -8.85 -18.32
N LEU A 293 -8.41 -8.56 -18.63
CA LEU A 293 -8.05 -7.46 -19.54
C LEU A 293 -8.63 -7.68 -20.95
N ASP A 294 -8.56 -8.90 -21.46
CA ASP A 294 -9.14 -9.27 -22.74
C ASP A 294 -10.68 -9.12 -22.74
N PHE A 295 -11.34 -9.56 -21.67
CA PHE A 295 -12.77 -9.36 -21.45
C PHE A 295 -13.16 -7.88 -21.33
N LEU A 296 -12.37 -7.11 -20.59
CA LEU A 296 -12.59 -5.68 -20.38
C LEU A 296 -12.46 -4.90 -21.70
N GLY A 297 -11.46 -5.22 -22.51
CA GLY A 297 -11.14 -4.51 -23.74
C GLY A 297 -10.91 -3.02 -23.48
N ASN A 298 -11.65 -2.17 -24.20
CA ASN A 298 -11.57 -0.70 -24.01
C ASN A 298 -12.59 -0.15 -23.00
N LYS A 299 -13.28 -1.00 -22.26
CA LYS A 299 -14.25 -0.57 -21.26
C LYS A 299 -13.55 -0.17 -19.97
N LYS A 300 -14.23 0.63 -19.15
CA LYS A 300 -13.76 1.05 -17.83
C LYS A 300 -13.97 -0.06 -16.81
N ASN A 301 -12.97 -0.31 -15.97
CA ASN A 301 -13.15 -0.96 -14.69
C ASN A 301 -13.37 0.13 -13.64
N ASP A 302 -14.48 0.07 -12.89
CA ASP A 302 -14.82 1.10 -11.90
C ASP A 302 -14.24 0.75 -10.53
N MET A 303 -14.21 -0.55 -10.20
CA MET A 303 -13.82 -1.02 -8.90
C MET A 303 -13.18 -2.41 -8.98
N TRP A 304 -12.20 -2.65 -8.11
CA TRP A 304 -11.55 -3.94 -7.90
C TRP A 304 -11.70 -4.35 -6.44
N ILE A 305 -12.41 -5.44 -6.18
CA ILE A 305 -12.63 -5.99 -4.85
C ILE A 305 -11.70 -7.18 -4.63
N TRP A 306 -11.03 -7.20 -3.48
CA TRP A 306 -10.16 -8.29 -3.07
C TRP A 306 -10.81 -9.07 -1.93
N LEU A 307 -10.88 -10.39 -2.08
CA LEU A 307 -11.61 -11.27 -1.19
C LEU A 307 -10.72 -11.93 -0.12
N GLY A 308 -9.60 -11.30 0.21
CA GLY A 308 -8.63 -11.80 1.19
C GLY A 308 -7.59 -12.74 0.60
N ASP A 309 -6.60 -13.10 1.42
CA ASP A 309 -5.39 -13.79 1.05
C ASP A 309 -4.71 -13.10 -0.14
N ASN A 310 -4.43 -11.81 0.10
CA ASN A 310 -3.98 -10.89 -0.93
C ASN A 310 -2.53 -11.11 -1.30
N ALA A 311 -1.71 -11.64 -0.36
CA ALA A 311 -0.29 -11.93 -0.60
C ALA A 311 0.17 -13.21 0.13
N TYR A 312 0.70 -14.19 -0.60
CA TYR A 312 1.14 -15.48 -0.09
C TYR A 312 2.64 -15.55 0.13
N TYR A 313 3.11 -16.29 1.21
CA TYR A 313 2.28 -17.11 2.12
C TYR A 313 2.05 -16.44 3.48
N LEU A 314 2.70 -15.31 3.76
CA LEU A 314 2.77 -14.70 5.08
C LEU A 314 2.28 -13.24 5.11
N GLY A 315 1.78 -12.70 4.00
CA GLY A 315 1.38 -11.30 3.91
C GLY A 315 2.54 -10.33 4.19
N THR A 316 3.77 -10.72 3.82
CA THR A 316 4.96 -9.87 4.04
C THR A 316 4.95 -8.68 3.09
N ASP A 317 5.63 -7.59 3.49
CA ASP A 317 5.83 -6.42 2.61
C ASP A 317 6.49 -6.80 1.27
N ASN A 318 7.39 -7.78 1.30
CA ASN A 318 8.07 -8.30 0.11
C ASN A 318 7.13 -9.13 -0.79
N GLU A 319 6.22 -9.92 -0.21
CA GLU A 319 5.22 -10.68 -0.96
C GLU A 319 4.20 -9.74 -1.61
N TYR A 320 3.70 -8.73 -0.88
CA TYR A 320 2.89 -7.66 -1.47
C TYR A 320 3.63 -6.96 -2.62
N GLY A 321 4.90 -6.59 -2.43
CA GLY A 321 5.72 -5.96 -3.48
C GLY A 321 5.82 -6.83 -4.72
N ASN A 322 6.29 -8.07 -4.56
CA ASN A 322 6.64 -8.95 -5.68
C ASN A 322 5.43 -9.59 -6.36
N TYR A 323 4.43 -10.01 -5.56
CA TYR A 323 3.34 -10.84 -6.07
C TYR A 323 2.04 -10.08 -6.29
N VAL A 324 1.94 -8.84 -5.77
CA VAL A 324 0.78 -8.00 -5.96
C VAL A 324 1.16 -6.74 -6.73
N PHE A 325 1.97 -5.83 -6.16
CA PHE A 325 2.24 -4.54 -6.80
C PHE A 325 2.99 -4.65 -8.12
N ASN A 326 3.98 -5.53 -8.24
CA ASN A 326 4.71 -5.74 -9.50
C ASN A 326 3.88 -6.44 -10.57
N VAL A 327 2.92 -7.30 -10.18
CA VAL A 327 2.07 -8.02 -11.15
C VAL A 327 0.99 -7.12 -11.74
N TYR A 328 0.42 -6.23 -10.91
CA TYR A 328 -0.70 -5.36 -11.28
C TYR A 328 -0.30 -3.88 -11.38
N GLU A 329 0.97 -3.58 -11.68
CA GLU A 329 1.53 -2.23 -11.66
C GLU A 329 0.70 -1.21 -12.47
N GLU A 330 0.26 -1.57 -13.67
CA GLU A 330 -0.51 -0.68 -14.54
C GLU A 330 -1.94 -0.46 -14.02
N GLN A 331 -2.54 -1.45 -13.37
CA GLN A 331 -3.89 -1.38 -12.82
C GLN A 331 -3.94 -0.46 -11.59
N PHE A 332 -2.92 -0.51 -10.76
CA PHE A 332 -2.82 0.35 -9.58
C PHE A 332 -2.80 1.84 -9.90
N LYS A 333 -2.30 2.22 -11.08
CA LYS A 333 -2.23 3.62 -11.51
C LYS A 333 -3.60 4.27 -11.70
N ASN A 334 -4.66 3.48 -11.97
CA ASN A 334 -5.96 4.04 -12.34
C ASN A 334 -7.19 3.26 -11.88
N TRP A 335 -7.05 2.12 -11.22
CA TRP A 335 -8.18 1.36 -10.67
C TRP A 335 -8.36 1.62 -9.18
N ASN A 336 -9.59 1.91 -8.78
CA ASN A 336 -9.96 1.95 -7.38
C ASN A 336 -10.10 0.53 -6.85
N PHE A 337 -9.51 0.23 -5.69
CA PHE A 337 -9.62 -1.10 -5.12
C PHE A 337 -9.86 -1.05 -3.60
N PHE A 338 -10.54 -2.09 -3.09
CA PHE A 338 -10.95 -2.21 -1.71
C PHE A 338 -10.71 -3.66 -1.24
N PRO A 339 -9.65 -3.94 -0.48
CA PRO A 339 -9.30 -5.28 -0.05
C PRO A 339 -10.04 -5.69 1.23
N ALA A 340 -10.45 -6.97 1.33
CA ALA A 340 -10.69 -7.63 2.60
C ALA A 340 -9.42 -8.34 3.08
N LEU A 341 -9.37 -8.67 4.38
CA LEU A 341 -8.30 -9.45 4.98
C LEU A 341 -8.59 -10.95 4.87
N GLY A 342 -7.57 -11.76 4.54
CA GLY A 342 -7.58 -13.21 4.66
C GLY A 342 -6.62 -13.71 5.74
N ASN A 343 -6.61 -15.00 6.02
CA ASN A 343 -5.74 -15.57 7.06
C ASN A 343 -4.24 -15.48 6.71
N HIS A 344 -3.88 -15.52 5.43
CA HIS A 344 -2.50 -15.33 4.99
C HIS A 344 -2.01 -13.87 5.12
N ASP A 345 -2.88 -12.88 5.05
CA ASP A 345 -2.55 -11.48 5.34
C ASP A 345 -2.17 -11.28 6.82
N TYR A 346 -2.71 -12.13 7.71
CA TYR A 346 -2.40 -12.18 9.14
C TYR A 346 -1.23 -13.12 9.50
N ALA A 347 -0.69 -13.90 8.57
CA ALA A 347 0.21 -15.01 8.88
C ALA A 347 1.51 -14.59 9.61
N GLN A 348 1.99 -13.36 9.40
CA GLN A 348 3.11 -12.83 10.19
C GLN A 348 2.80 -12.68 11.70
N SER A 349 1.54 -12.58 12.08
CA SER A 349 1.14 -12.46 13.49
C SER A 349 1.14 -13.79 14.25
N GLY A 350 1.42 -14.91 13.58
CA GLY A 350 1.64 -16.23 14.22
C GLY A 350 0.38 -17.09 14.37
N TYR A 351 -0.50 -17.16 13.37
CA TYR A 351 -1.62 -18.12 13.27
C TYR A 351 -2.45 -18.30 14.57
N LEU A 352 -2.91 -17.22 15.14
CA LEU A 352 -3.81 -17.30 16.31
C LEU A 352 -5.23 -16.91 15.86
N SER A 353 -6.00 -17.91 15.43
CA SER A 353 -7.44 -17.74 15.16
C SER A 353 -8.18 -17.24 16.41
N ASN A 354 -9.25 -16.46 16.22
CA ASN A 354 -10.16 -15.99 17.27
C ASN A 354 -9.55 -15.09 18.37
N GLN A 355 -8.50 -14.35 18.08
CA GLN A 355 -8.03 -13.27 18.95
C GLN A 355 -8.13 -11.93 18.22
N SER A 356 -8.42 -10.86 18.97
CA SER A 356 -8.33 -9.51 18.44
C SER A 356 -6.86 -9.22 18.10
N LEU A 357 -6.45 -9.57 16.87
CA LEU A 357 -5.10 -9.33 16.37
C LEU A 357 -4.88 -7.82 16.20
N GLY A 358 -3.69 -7.35 16.55
CA GLY A 358 -3.32 -5.94 16.45
C GLY A 358 -3.16 -5.46 14.99
N TYR A 359 -2.59 -4.27 14.83
CA TYR A 359 -2.32 -3.62 13.53
C TYR A 359 -0.84 -3.72 13.10
N ASN A 360 -0.06 -4.59 13.70
CA ASN A 360 1.39 -4.62 13.47
C ASN A 360 1.78 -5.62 12.39
N PHE A 361 1.23 -5.43 11.17
CA PHE A 361 1.63 -6.19 9.98
C PHE A 361 1.42 -5.37 8.69
N PRO A 362 2.10 -5.72 7.59
CA PRO A 362 2.26 -4.88 6.40
C PRO A 362 0.98 -4.37 5.75
N TYR A 363 -0.12 -5.09 5.86
CA TYR A 363 -1.42 -4.67 5.30
C TYR A 363 -1.80 -3.25 5.75
N PHE A 364 -1.67 -2.93 7.04
CA PHE A 364 -2.03 -1.62 7.58
C PHE A 364 -0.98 -0.53 7.30
N ASP A 365 0.26 -0.91 6.98
CA ASP A 365 1.27 0.05 6.51
C ASP A 365 1.06 0.39 5.02
N ILE A 366 0.50 -0.55 4.26
CA ILE A 366 0.32 -0.44 2.81
C ILE A 366 -0.98 0.27 2.46
N PHE A 367 -2.08 -0.04 3.14
CA PHE A 367 -3.41 0.42 2.76
C PHE A 367 -3.94 1.52 3.67
N ASN A 368 -4.77 2.41 3.10
CA ASN A 368 -5.60 3.38 3.80
C ASN A 368 -7.06 3.07 3.47
N LEU A 369 -7.78 2.51 4.42
CA LEU A 369 -9.16 2.08 4.22
C LEU A 369 -10.14 2.96 5.03
N PRO A 370 -11.43 3.02 4.67
CA PRO A 370 -12.37 3.98 5.23
C PRO A 370 -12.76 3.68 6.69
N GLU A 371 -11.93 4.01 7.66
CA GLU A 371 -12.22 3.80 9.08
C GLU A 371 -13.19 4.84 9.69
N LYS A 372 -13.26 6.02 9.08
CA LYS A 372 -14.09 7.16 9.53
C LYS A 372 -15.26 7.47 8.58
N ALA A 373 -15.63 6.50 7.74
CA ALA A 373 -16.63 6.64 6.68
C ALA A 373 -16.26 7.66 5.60
N GLU A 374 -14.98 7.77 5.24
CA GLU A 374 -14.46 8.69 4.23
C GLU A 374 -15.06 8.46 2.84
N CYS A 375 -15.50 7.23 2.58
CA CYS A 375 -16.09 6.82 1.31
C CYS A 375 -17.60 6.53 1.41
N GLY A 376 -18.24 6.90 2.50
CA GLY A 376 -19.64 6.58 2.83
C GLY A 376 -19.75 5.49 3.89
N GLY A 377 -20.98 5.04 4.19
CA GLY A 377 -21.24 4.09 5.26
C GLY A 377 -21.18 4.71 6.65
N VAL A 378 -20.83 3.90 7.65
CA VAL A 378 -20.73 4.28 9.06
C VAL A 378 -19.30 4.08 9.56
N PRO A 379 -18.74 5.01 10.36
CA PRO A 379 -17.39 4.86 10.91
C PRO A 379 -17.23 3.54 11.67
N SER A 380 -16.24 2.73 11.26
CA SER A 380 -15.85 1.48 11.92
C SER A 380 -14.79 1.68 13.00
N ALA A 381 -14.04 2.79 12.90
CA ALA A 381 -12.83 3.10 13.67
C ALA A 381 -11.71 2.05 13.49
N THR A 382 -11.71 1.34 12.36
CA THR A 382 -10.72 0.31 12.04
C THR A 382 -10.66 0.11 10.52
N GLU A 383 -9.50 -0.30 10.01
CA GLU A 383 -9.30 -0.70 8.61
C GLU A 383 -9.57 -2.20 8.38
N LYS A 384 -9.89 -2.97 9.44
CA LYS A 384 -10.16 -4.41 9.36
C LYS A 384 -11.50 -4.72 8.71
N TYR A 385 -12.50 -3.89 8.98
CA TYR A 385 -13.82 -3.95 8.38
C TYR A 385 -14.36 -2.55 8.20
N TYR A 386 -15.03 -2.31 7.10
CA TYR A 386 -15.48 -0.97 6.68
C TYR A 386 -16.58 -1.07 5.64
N SER A 387 -17.28 0.03 5.40
CA SER A 387 -18.25 0.16 4.32
C SER A 387 -18.00 1.40 3.49
N TYR A 388 -18.48 1.38 2.26
CA TYR A 388 -18.39 2.50 1.34
C TYR A 388 -19.53 2.48 0.31
N ASP A 389 -19.80 3.65 -0.26
CA ASP A 389 -20.85 3.81 -1.26
C ASP A 389 -20.27 4.13 -2.64
N TRP A 390 -20.80 3.50 -3.68
CA TRP A 390 -20.49 3.83 -5.06
C TRP A 390 -21.79 3.98 -5.86
N GLY A 391 -22.24 5.21 -6.05
CA GLY A 391 -23.56 5.50 -6.61
C GLY A 391 -24.69 4.91 -5.79
N ASN A 392 -25.47 4.01 -6.38
CA ASN A 392 -26.60 3.33 -5.74
C ASN A 392 -26.26 1.95 -5.14
N VAL A 393 -24.97 1.64 -5.02
CA VAL A 393 -24.47 0.40 -4.40
C VAL A 393 -23.76 0.70 -3.09
N HIS A 394 -24.08 -0.04 -2.06
CA HIS A 394 -23.41 -0.05 -0.77
C HIS A 394 -22.57 -1.31 -0.64
N PHE A 395 -21.30 -1.14 -0.29
CA PHE A 395 -20.34 -2.22 -0.13
C PHE A 395 -19.95 -2.36 1.33
N ILE A 396 -19.80 -3.60 1.77
CA ILE A 396 -19.44 -3.95 3.16
C ILE A 396 -18.29 -4.96 3.11
N ALA A 397 -17.10 -4.53 3.54
CA ALA A 397 -15.94 -5.39 3.76
C ALA A 397 -15.91 -5.86 5.22
N LEU A 398 -15.79 -7.17 5.45
CA LEU A 398 -15.73 -7.75 6.79
C LEU A 398 -14.40 -8.49 7.01
N ASP A 399 -13.99 -8.59 8.26
CA ASP A 399 -12.86 -9.40 8.69
C ASP A 399 -13.35 -10.68 9.35
N SER A 400 -13.25 -11.79 8.63
CA SER A 400 -13.70 -13.10 9.10
C SER A 400 -12.65 -13.85 9.93
N TYR A 401 -11.44 -13.32 10.12
CA TYR A 401 -10.33 -14.01 10.79
C TYR A 401 -9.84 -13.31 12.06
N GLY A 402 -9.43 -12.07 11.94
CA GLY A 402 -8.75 -11.34 13.03
C GLY A 402 -9.68 -10.50 13.89
N SER A 403 -10.99 -10.50 13.62
CA SER A 403 -12.00 -9.78 14.38
C SER A 403 -13.06 -10.72 14.91
N TYR A 404 -13.52 -10.49 16.16
CA TYR A 404 -14.67 -11.22 16.69
C TYR A 404 -15.92 -10.89 15.88
N ASN A 405 -16.66 -11.93 15.47
CA ASN A 405 -17.86 -11.84 14.64
C ASN A 405 -19.13 -12.35 15.35
N ASN A 406 -18.99 -12.82 16.59
CA ASN A 406 -20.12 -13.22 17.41
C ASN A 406 -21.07 -12.04 17.71
N VAL A 407 -22.31 -12.38 17.94
CA VAL A 407 -23.34 -11.39 18.30
C VAL A 407 -22.89 -10.55 19.50
N GLY A 408 -22.96 -9.22 19.35
CA GLY A 408 -22.48 -8.28 20.39
C GLY A 408 -21.01 -7.84 20.23
N SER A 409 -20.22 -8.47 19.38
CA SER A 409 -18.84 -8.04 19.10
C SER A 409 -18.80 -6.65 18.43
N PRO A 410 -17.67 -5.95 18.49
CA PRO A 410 -17.55 -4.64 17.87
C PRO A 410 -17.89 -4.63 16.37
N MET A 411 -17.43 -5.65 15.60
CA MET A 411 -17.75 -5.78 14.18
C MET A 411 -19.23 -6.02 13.94
N TYR A 412 -19.84 -6.93 14.71
CA TYR A 412 -21.28 -7.19 14.61
C TYR A 412 -22.12 -5.94 14.89
N GLN A 413 -21.78 -5.18 15.96
CA GLN A 413 -22.51 -3.97 16.35
C GLN A 413 -22.34 -2.86 15.32
N TRP A 414 -21.15 -2.73 14.77
CA TRP A 414 -20.89 -1.80 13.67
C TRP A 414 -21.70 -2.18 12.43
N LEU A 415 -21.65 -3.45 12.01
CA LEU A 415 -22.38 -3.95 10.84
C LEU A 415 -23.90 -3.73 10.99
N LEU A 416 -24.44 -4.01 12.18
CA LEU A 416 -25.86 -3.76 12.47
C LEU A 416 -26.21 -2.28 12.25
N ARG A 417 -25.42 -1.36 12.78
CA ARG A 417 -25.65 0.10 12.59
C ARG A 417 -25.51 0.51 11.13
N ASP A 418 -24.50 -0.02 10.43
CA ASP A 418 -24.27 0.31 9.03
C ASP A 418 -25.45 -0.12 8.15
N LEU A 419 -25.92 -1.35 8.32
CA LEU A 419 -27.09 -1.88 7.62
C LEU A 419 -28.37 -1.10 7.95
N GLN A 420 -28.58 -0.70 9.21
CA GLN A 420 -29.72 0.12 9.63
C GLN A 420 -29.73 1.52 9.01
N MET A 421 -28.55 2.13 8.82
CA MET A 421 -28.42 3.47 8.26
C MET A 421 -28.34 3.48 6.74
N ASN A 422 -28.19 2.30 6.13
CA ASN A 422 -28.07 2.21 4.68
C ASN A 422 -29.45 2.35 3.99
N ALA A 423 -29.47 3.17 2.92
CA ALA A 423 -30.63 3.36 2.06
C ALA A 423 -30.31 3.08 0.57
N SER A 424 -29.18 2.44 0.30
CA SER A 424 -28.77 2.11 -1.06
C SER A 424 -29.63 1.01 -1.66
N LYS A 425 -29.81 1.05 -2.96
CA LYS A 425 -30.64 0.05 -3.67
C LYS A 425 -30.01 -1.32 -3.68
N TRP A 426 -28.70 -1.38 -3.83
CA TRP A 426 -27.92 -2.60 -3.85
C TRP A 426 -26.99 -2.68 -2.65
N ILE A 427 -26.87 -3.88 -2.06
CA ILE A 427 -25.95 -4.15 -0.95
C ILE A 427 -25.12 -5.37 -1.34
N ILE A 428 -23.83 -5.20 -1.41
CA ILE A 428 -22.84 -6.26 -1.68
C ILE A 428 -21.91 -6.35 -0.48
N ALA A 429 -21.88 -7.51 0.18
CA ALA A 429 -20.95 -7.79 1.29
C ALA A 429 -19.85 -8.73 0.80
N TYR A 430 -18.63 -8.57 1.35
CA TYR A 430 -17.51 -9.43 1.00
C TYR A 430 -16.54 -9.61 2.17
N TRP A 431 -15.96 -10.78 2.23
CA TRP A 431 -14.93 -11.17 3.20
C TRP A 431 -14.23 -12.44 2.72
N HIS A 432 -13.30 -12.99 3.51
CA HIS A 432 -12.49 -14.12 3.07
C HIS A 432 -13.17 -15.49 3.24
N HIS A 433 -13.51 -15.92 4.47
CA HIS A 433 -13.96 -17.28 4.78
C HIS A 433 -15.42 -17.52 4.39
N PRO A 434 -15.73 -18.39 3.40
CA PRO A 434 -17.08 -18.55 2.88
C PRO A 434 -18.00 -19.23 3.91
N PRO A 435 -19.28 -18.78 4.03
CA PRO A 435 -20.22 -19.42 4.94
C PRO A 435 -20.70 -20.80 4.44
N PHE A 436 -20.58 -21.04 3.14
CA PHE A 436 -20.96 -22.30 2.50
C PHE A 436 -19.88 -22.68 1.48
N SER A 437 -19.22 -23.81 1.68
CA SER A 437 -18.24 -24.41 0.75
C SER A 437 -17.88 -25.83 1.18
N LYS A 438 -17.56 -26.66 0.21
CA LYS A 438 -16.86 -27.95 0.36
C LYS A 438 -15.74 -28.11 -0.66
N GLY A 439 -15.14 -27.01 -1.08
CA GLY A 439 -13.96 -26.99 -1.92
C GLY A 439 -12.72 -27.49 -1.21
N THR A 440 -11.64 -26.72 -1.22
CA THR A 440 -10.43 -27.06 -0.47
C THR A 440 -10.63 -26.91 1.04
N HIS A 441 -11.64 -26.16 1.45
CA HIS A 441 -12.07 -25.93 2.83
C HIS A 441 -13.53 -26.33 3.03
N ASN A 442 -13.91 -26.61 4.29
CA ASN A 442 -15.23 -27.15 4.57
C ASN A 442 -15.95 -26.35 5.66
N SER A 443 -17.04 -25.70 5.26
CA SER A 443 -17.84 -24.82 6.11
C SER A 443 -18.62 -25.53 7.22
N ASP A 444 -18.65 -26.88 7.27
CA ASP A 444 -19.32 -27.60 8.34
C ASP A 444 -18.55 -27.62 9.67
N TRP A 445 -17.21 -27.42 9.62
CA TRP A 445 -16.35 -27.51 10.82
C TRP A 445 -15.25 -26.46 10.96
N GLU A 446 -14.86 -25.73 9.90
CA GLU A 446 -13.91 -24.62 10.04
C GLU A 446 -14.57 -23.45 10.76
N ILE A 447 -14.00 -23.10 11.92
CA ILE A 447 -14.69 -22.23 12.88
C ILE A 447 -14.99 -20.85 12.32
N GLU A 448 -14.09 -20.28 11.53
CA GLU A 448 -14.28 -18.97 10.90
C GLU A 448 -15.46 -18.99 9.91
N MET A 449 -15.61 -20.08 9.17
CA MET A 449 -16.72 -20.28 8.23
C MET A 449 -18.04 -20.51 8.96
N VAL A 450 -18.01 -21.32 10.04
CA VAL A 450 -19.16 -21.61 10.90
C VAL A 450 -19.66 -20.31 11.57
N ASP A 451 -18.74 -19.55 12.14
CA ASP A 451 -19.07 -18.31 12.85
C ASP A 451 -19.67 -17.25 11.92
N MET A 452 -19.10 -17.08 10.71
CA MET A 452 -19.68 -16.17 9.72
C MET A 452 -21.08 -16.63 9.31
N ARG A 453 -21.28 -17.92 9.08
CA ARG A 453 -22.60 -18.48 8.73
C ARG A 453 -23.62 -18.29 9.84
N GLN A 454 -23.26 -18.55 11.09
CA GLN A 454 -24.22 -18.55 12.21
C GLN A 454 -24.50 -17.15 12.76
N ASN A 455 -23.51 -16.25 12.71
CA ASN A 455 -23.62 -14.94 13.34
C ASN A 455 -23.89 -13.81 12.33
N ILE A 456 -23.17 -13.80 11.21
CA ILE A 456 -23.19 -12.69 10.26
C ILE A 456 -24.24 -12.87 9.16
N VAL A 457 -24.34 -14.07 8.57
CA VAL A 457 -25.31 -14.36 7.51
C VAL A 457 -26.76 -14.03 7.92
N PRO A 458 -27.25 -14.39 9.12
CA PRO A 458 -28.60 -14.02 9.54
C PRO A 458 -28.85 -12.51 9.55
N LEU A 459 -27.82 -11.74 9.93
CA LEU A 459 -27.92 -10.29 9.95
C LEU A 459 -27.97 -9.72 8.52
N LEU A 460 -27.12 -10.21 7.62
CA LEU A 460 -27.10 -9.78 6.22
C LEU A 460 -28.42 -10.09 5.50
N GLU A 461 -28.96 -11.30 5.66
CA GLU A 461 -30.22 -11.71 5.08
C GLU A 461 -31.40 -10.91 5.64
N ARG A 462 -31.39 -10.62 6.93
CA ARG A 462 -32.39 -9.76 7.59
C ARG A 462 -32.48 -8.38 6.94
N PHE A 463 -31.34 -7.80 6.54
CA PHE A 463 -31.28 -6.49 5.88
C PHE A 463 -31.27 -6.55 4.36
N GLY A 464 -31.49 -7.73 3.77
CA GLY A 464 -31.69 -7.89 2.34
C GLY A 464 -30.44 -7.69 1.50
N VAL A 465 -29.27 -8.09 2.01
CA VAL A 465 -28.02 -8.14 1.22
C VAL A 465 -28.26 -8.98 -0.03
N ASP A 466 -27.78 -8.48 -1.18
CA ASP A 466 -28.08 -9.07 -2.48
C ASP A 466 -27.09 -10.15 -2.88
N LEU A 467 -25.82 -9.86 -2.66
CA LEU A 467 -24.70 -10.69 -3.08
C LEU A 467 -23.64 -10.72 -1.99
N VAL A 468 -23.12 -11.90 -1.72
CA VAL A 468 -21.95 -12.10 -0.85
C VAL A 468 -20.83 -12.71 -1.68
N LEU A 469 -19.62 -12.09 -1.60
CA LEU A 469 -18.42 -12.54 -2.29
C LEU A 469 -17.39 -13.02 -1.25
N THR A 470 -16.79 -14.18 -1.49
CA THR A 470 -15.79 -14.77 -0.58
C THR A 470 -14.64 -15.44 -1.34
N GLY A 471 -13.55 -15.74 -0.63
CA GLY A 471 -12.36 -16.45 -1.11
C GLY A 471 -12.10 -17.74 -0.36
N HIS A 472 -10.87 -17.95 0.12
CA HIS A 472 -10.37 -19.00 0.99
C HIS A 472 -10.42 -20.41 0.41
N SER A 473 -11.58 -20.88 0.00
CA SER A 473 -11.71 -22.16 -0.69
C SER A 473 -11.27 -21.97 -2.15
N HIS A 474 -10.18 -22.64 -2.56
CA HIS A 474 -9.57 -22.47 -3.88
C HIS A 474 -10.40 -23.13 -4.99
N THR A 475 -11.66 -22.75 -5.04
CA THR A 475 -12.70 -23.16 -5.99
C THR A 475 -13.49 -21.95 -6.43
N TYR A 476 -14.29 -22.11 -7.48
CA TYR A 476 -15.46 -21.27 -7.69
C TYR A 476 -16.70 -22.06 -7.25
N GLU A 477 -17.53 -21.46 -6.41
CA GLU A 477 -18.80 -22.02 -5.99
C GLU A 477 -19.86 -20.89 -5.95
N ARG A 478 -21.11 -21.22 -6.36
CA ARG A 478 -22.24 -20.30 -6.26
C ARG A 478 -23.46 -21.01 -5.67
N SER A 479 -24.05 -20.42 -4.65
CA SER A 479 -25.25 -20.93 -4.01
C SER A 479 -26.52 -20.73 -4.87
N ASN A 480 -27.57 -21.45 -4.52
CA ASN A 480 -28.91 -21.08 -4.90
C ASN A 480 -29.24 -19.64 -4.43
N PHE A 481 -30.29 -19.02 -4.96
CA PHE A 481 -30.87 -17.80 -4.41
C PHE A 481 -31.68 -18.20 -3.18
N MET A 482 -31.09 -18.01 -2.00
CA MET A 482 -31.49 -18.68 -0.77
C MET A 482 -31.64 -17.74 0.42
N HIS A 483 -32.32 -18.23 1.47
CA HIS A 483 -32.55 -17.55 2.74
C HIS A 483 -32.75 -18.55 3.86
N GLY A 484 -32.25 -18.24 5.07
CA GLY A 484 -32.59 -18.96 6.30
C GLY A 484 -31.80 -20.23 6.57
N HIS A 485 -30.76 -20.54 5.82
CA HIS A 485 -29.89 -21.70 6.09
C HIS A 485 -28.65 -21.28 6.88
N TYR A 486 -28.56 -21.72 8.15
CA TYR A 486 -27.42 -21.35 9.03
C TYR A 486 -26.78 -22.60 9.66
N GLY A 487 -27.30 -23.79 9.37
CA GLY A 487 -26.81 -25.06 9.86
C GLY A 487 -25.69 -25.68 9.01
N VAL A 488 -25.34 -26.92 9.32
CA VAL A 488 -24.44 -27.74 8.52
C VAL A 488 -25.12 -28.21 7.23
N GLU A 489 -24.34 -28.63 6.24
CA GLU A 489 -24.80 -28.98 4.89
C GLU A 489 -26.06 -29.88 4.88
N ASN A 490 -26.06 -30.97 5.66
CA ASN A 490 -27.16 -31.94 5.67
C ASN A 490 -28.49 -31.38 6.21
N THR A 491 -28.50 -30.13 6.69
CA THR A 491 -29.74 -29.43 7.11
C THR A 491 -30.27 -28.51 6.00
N PHE A 492 -29.55 -28.38 4.88
CA PHE A 492 -30.01 -27.64 3.71
C PHE A 492 -31.18 -28.35 3.05
N SER A 493 -32.23 -27.64 2.68
CA SER A 493 -33.44 -28.19 2.05
C SER A 493 -34.04 -27.21 1.04
N GLN A 494 -35.05 -27.68 0.30
CA GLN A 494 -35.77 -26.84 -0.67
C GLN A 494 -36.46 -25.62 -0.01
N GLU A 495 -36.74 -25.67 1.28
CA GLU A 495 -37.34 -24.55 2.02
C GLU A 495 -36.43 -23.33 2.12
N HIS A 496 -35.15 -23.53 1.96
CA HIS A 496 -34.14 -22.43 1.95
C HIS A 496 -34.02 -21.78 0.59
N ILE A 497 -34.53 -22.36 -0.50
CA ILE A 497 -34.46 -21.84 -1.84
C ILE A 497 -35.62 -20.86 -2.07
N VAL A 498 -35.31 -19.57 -2.19
CA VAL A 498 -36.30 -18.51 -2.40
C VAL A 498 -36.89 -18.57 -3.81
N GLN A 499 -36.05 -18.83 -4.81
CA GLN A 499 -36.48 -19.02 -6.20
C GLN A 499 -35.61 -20.09 -6.84
N SER A 500 -36.22 -21.10 -7.42
CA SER A 500 -35.55 -22.19 -8.15
C SER A 500 -35.05 -21.73 -9.50
N GLY A 501 -33.96 -22.34 -9.98
CA GLY A 501 -33.36 -22.09 -11.28
C GLY A 501 -31.97 -21.45 -11.15
N ASP A 502 -31.31 -21.28 -12.28
CA ASP A 502 -29.92 -20.82 -12.36
C ASP A 502 -29.75 -19.28 -12.37
N GLY A 503 -30.85 -18.54 -12.44
CA GLY A 503 -30.81 -17.07 -12.50
C GLY A 503 -30.42 -16.52 -13.87
N LEU A 504 -30.09 -17.38 -14.87
CA LEU A 504 -29.70 -16.96 -16.22
C LEU A 504 -30.89 -16.92 -17.18
N ILE A 505 -31.58 -18.03 -17.36
CA ILE A 505 -32.77 -18.13 -18.24
C ILE A 505 -33.93 -17.38 -17.62
N ILE A 506 -34.15 -17.53 -16.32
CA ILE A 506 -35.12 -16.81 -15.53
C ILE A 506 -34.32 -16.07 -14.44
N PRO A 507 -34.16 -14.75 -14.56
CA PRO A 507 -33.49 -13.94 -13.53
C PRO A 507 -34.08 -14.14 -12.15
N TYR A 508 -33.26 -14.03 -11.13
CA TYR A 508 -33.75 -13.96 -9.74
C TYR A 508 -34.44 -12.60 -9.55
N TYR A 509 -35.69 -12.66 -9.08
CA TYR A 509 -36.44 -11.45 -8.75
C TYR A 509 -36.37 -11.23 -7.23
N LYS A 510 -35.80 -10.07 -6.85
CA LYS A 510 -35.70 -9.70 -5.45
C LYS A 510 -36.70 -8.61 -5.11
N ASP A 511 -37.64 -8.95 -4.25
CA ASP A 511 -38.68 -8.04 -3.74
C ASP A 511 -39.00 -8.42 -2.26
N LYS A 512 -40.09 -7.87 -1.70
CA LYS A 512 -40.47 -8.14 -0.31
C LYS A 512 -40.87 -9.61 -0.04
N GLU A 513 -41.33 -10.31 -1.07
CA GLU A 513 -41.77 -11.69 -0.98
C GLU A 513 -40.63 -12.68 -1.28
N HIS A 514 -39.66 -12.23 -2.10
CA HIS A 514 -38.52 -13.01 -2.56
C HIS A 514 -37.20 -12.38 -2.07
N ASN A 515 -36.98 -12.40 -0.75
CA ASN A 515 -35.80 -11.81 -0.11
C ASN A 515 -34.69 -12.86 0.02
N GLY A 516 -34.07 -13.25 -1.10
CA GLY A 516 -32.92 -14.16 -1.11
C GLY A 516 -31.58 -13.41 -1.24
N THR A 517 -30.51 -14.14 -0.94
CA THR A 517 -29.11 -13.74 -1.13
C THR A 517 -28.40 -14.80 -1.97
N VAL A 518 -27.50 -14.39 -2.87
CA VAL A 518 -26.57 -15.30 -3.56
C VAL A 518 -25.22 -15.21 -2.87
N TYR A 519 -24.64 -16.36 -2.53
CA TYR A 519 -23.30 -16.50 -1.96
C TYR A 519 -22.37 -17.07 -3.01
N THR A 520 -21.21 -16.44 -3.20
CA THR A 520 -20.20 -16.90 -4.15
C THR A 520 -18.85 -17.09 -3.47
N VAL A 521 -18.13 -18.10 -3.90
CA VAL A 521 -16.73 -18.35 -3.56
C VAL A 521 -15.91 -18.14 -4.82
N CYS A 522 -14.88 -17.32 -4.78
CA CYS A 522 -13.97 -17.08 -5.89
C CYS A 522 -12.52 -17.02 -5.36
N GLY A 523 -12.05 -18.14 -4.79
CA GLY A 523 -10.69 -18.33 -4.27
C GLY A 523 -9.70 -18.89 -5.30
N VAL A 524 -9.93 -18.61 -6.58
CA VAL A 524 -9.12 -19.15 -7.69
C VAL A 524 -8.37 -18.07 -8.47
N GLY A 525 -8.21 -16.90 -7.87
CA GLY A 525 -7.50 -15.77 -8.46
C GLY A 525 -6.01 -16.02 -8.74
N GLY A 526 -5.36 -16.84 -7.91
CA GLY A 526 -3.98 -17.28 -8.08
C GLY A 526 -3.82 -18.61 -8.78
N GLY A 527 -4.92 -19.28 -9.11
CA GLY A 527 -4.97 -20.62 -9.71
C GLY A 527 -5.66 -21.65 -8.82
N PRO A 528 -6.08 -22.78 -9.37
CA PRO A 528 -6.68 -23.85 -8.59
C PRO A 528 -5.63 -24.53 -7.69
N ASN A 529 -6.08 -25.03 -6.55
CA ASN A 529 -5.25 -25.82 -5.64
C ASN A 529 -5.80 -27.27 -5.60
N PRO A 530 -4.99 -28.30 -5.74
CA PRO A 530 -5.46 -29.68 -5.61
C PRO A 530 -5.80 -30.03 -4.16
N GLY A 531 -6.94 -30.63 -3.97
CA GLY A 531 -7.46 -31.06 -2.67
C GLY A 531 -8.90 -30.61 -2.49
N PHE A 532 -9.80 -31.56 -2.18
CA PHE A 532 -11.22 -31.28 -2.02
C PHE A 532 -11.75 -32.01 -0.81
N SER A 533 -12.67 -31.35 -0.12
CA SER A 533 -13.43 -31.96 0.95
C SER A 533 -14.33 -33.07 0.43
N GLN A 534 -14.52 -34.10 1.24
CA GLN A 534 -15.48 -35.13 0.89
C GLN A 534 -16.88 -34.52 0.79
N GLY A 535 -17.60 -34.86 -0.28
CA GLY A 535 -18.95 -34.34 -0.50
C GLY A 535 -19.00 -33.05 -1.32
N TYR A 536 -17.92 -32.64 -1.98
CA TYR A 536 -17.94 -31.51 -2.92
C TYR A 536 -18.88 -31.75 -4.11
N PRO A 537 -19.66 -30.74 -4.55
CA PRO A 537 -19.85 -29.43 -3.93
C PRO A 537 -20.81 -29.47 -2.73
N HIS A 538 -20.86 -28.43 -1.92
CA HIS A 538 -21.84 -28.26 -0.84
C HIS A 538 -23.27 -28.23 -1.40
N ASP A 539 -24.25 -28.87 -0.71
CA ASP A 539 -25.65 -29.04 -1.18
C ASP A 539 -26.37 -27.71 -1.49
N ALA A 540 -25.94 -26.60 -0.87
CA ALA A 540 -26.50 -25.29 -1.17
C ALA A 540 -26.02 -24.73 -2.52
N MET A 541 -24.99 -25.32 -3.16
CA MET A 541 -24.40 -24.82 -4.39
C MET A 541 -25.14 -25.33 -5.64
N ILE A 542 -25.37 -24.41 -6.58
CA ILE A 542 -25.98 -24.70 -7.88
C ILE A 542 -24.95 -24.72 -9.02
N SER A 543 -23.82 -24.04 -8.85
CA SER A 543 -22.70 -24.00 -9.80
C SER A 543 -21.38 -24.15 -9.08
N SER A 544 -20.44 -24.91 -9.63
CA SER A 544 -19.13 -25.10 -9.02
C SER A 544 -18.07 -25.53 -10.03
N TYR A 545 -16.83 -24.99 -9.85
CA TYR A 545 -15.65 -25.29 -10.64
C TYR A 545 -14.43 -25.43 -9.72
N LYS A 546 -13.70 -26.55 -9.84
CA LYS A 546 -12.60 -26.87 -8.95
C LYS A 546 -11.20 -26.83 -9.59
N ASP A 547 -11.11 -27.03 -10.87
CA ASP A 547 -9.81 -27.26 -11.53
C ASP A 547 -9.44 -26.11 -12.49
N ILE A 548 -10.01 -24.93 -12.32
CA ILE A 548 -9.79 -23.80 -13.21
C ILE A 548 -9.66 -22.49 -12.43
N ALA A 549 -8.65 -21.70 -12.81
CA ALA A 549 -8.50 -20.33 -12.34
C ALA A 549 -9.52 -19.39 -12.99
N GLY A 550 -9.83 -18.31 -12.30
CA GLY A 550 -10.78 -17.33 -12.80
C GLY A 550 -11.05 -16.20 -11.81
N SER A 551 -11.97 -15.34 -12.19
CA SER A 551 -12.38 -14.17 -11.41
C SER A 551 -13.85 -13.86 -11.61
N SER A 552 -14.44 -13.08 -10.69
CA SER A 552 -15.82 -12.63 -10.78
C SER A 552 -15.90 -11.26 -11.44
N VAL A 553 -16.84 -11.09 -12.37
CA VAL A 553 -17.19 -9.81 -13.00
C VAL A 553 -18.65 -9.50 -12.70
N ILE A 554 -18.86 -8.36 -12.03
CA ILE A 554 -20.20 -7.93 -11.63
C ILE A 554 -20.50 -6.60 -12.31
N ASP A 555 -21.58 -6.55 -13.07
CA ASP A 555 -22.12 -5.30 -13.63
C ASP A 555 -23.43 -4.94 -12.92
N VAL A 556 -23.51 -3.72 -12.38
CA VAL A 556 -24.73 -3.20 -11.76
C VAL A 556 -25.21 -1.99 -12.57
N HIS A 557 -26.46 -2.01 -12.98
CA HIS A 557 -27.08 -0.86 -13.66
C HIS A 557 -28.57 -0.77 -13.33
N GLY A 558 -28.96 0.29 -12.68
CA GLY A 558 -30.36 0.53 -12.29
C GLY A 558 -30.91 -0.60 -11.41
N ASP A 559 -31.84 -1.36 -11.95
CA ASP A 559 -32.55 -2.46 -11.28
C ASP A 559 -31.91 -3.83 -11.55
N THR A 560 -30.79 -3.89 -12.24
CA THR A 560 -30.15 -5.12 -12.68
C THR A 560 -28.75 -5.25 -12.09
N LEU A 561 -28.49 -6.39 -11.46
CA LEU A 561 -27.15 -6.90 -11.17
C LEU A 561 -26.90 -8.10 -12.07
N HIS A 562 -25.80 -8.11 -12.77
CA HIS A 562 -25.35 -9.19 -13.66
C HIS A 562 -24.01 -9.71 -13.18
N PHE A 563 -23.95 -10.94 -12.75
CA PHE A 563 -22.74 -11.63 -12.30
C PHE A 563 -22.25 -12.62 -13.33
N ARG A 564 -20.91 -12.73 -13.49
CA ARG A 564 -20.23 -13.72 -14.32
C ARG A 564 -18.99 -14.25 -13.61
N PHE A 565 -18.76 -15.56 -13.72
CA PHE A 565 -17.48 -16.16 -13.43
C PHE A 565 -16.69 -16.28 -14.75
N LEU A 566 -15.64 -15.47 -14.88
CA LEU A 566 -14.75 -15.44 -16.03
C LEU A 566 -13.58 -16.39 -15.80
N LYS A 567 -13.44 -17.41 -16.61
CA LYS A 567 -12.34 -18.38 -16.55
C LYS A 567 -11.10 -17.87 -17.27
N VAL A 568 -9.94 -18.42 -16.96
CA VAL A 568 -8.66 -18.07 -17.60
C VAL A 568 -8.63 -18.29 -19.11
N ASP A 569 -9.47 -19.17 -19.64
CA ASP A 569 -9.61 -19.41 -21.09
C ASP A 569 -10.48 -18.36 -21.80
N GLY A 570 -10.95 -17.34 -21.08
CA GLY A 570 -11.81 -16.27 -21.58
C GLY A 570 -13.30 -16.65 -21.68
N SER A 571 -13.67 -17.90 -21.39
CA SER A 571 -15.08 -18.31 -21.39
C SER A 571 -15.78 -18.01 -20.08
N ILE A 572 -17.09 -17.80 -20.13
CA ILE A 572 -17.93 -17.64 -18.96
C ILE A 572 -18.26 -19.02 -18.42
N GLY A 573 -17.86 -19.29 -17.16
CA GLY A 573 -18.15 -20.55 -16.47
C GLY A 573 -19.52 -20.55 -15.84
N ASP A 574 -19.91 -19.43 -15.24
CA ASP A 574 -21.21 -19.25 -14.57
C ASP A 574 -21.73 -17.83 -14.79
N GLU A 575 -23.03 -17.64 -14.83
CA GLU A 575 -23.67 -16.37 -15.10
C GLU A 575 -25.08 -16.34 -14.52
N PHE A 576 -25.46 -15.21 -13.90
CA PHE A 576 -26.82 -15.02 -13.41
C PHE A 576 -27.18 -13.52 -13.29
N TYR A 577 -28.47 -13.25 -13.19
CA TYR A 577 -29.04 -11.94 -12.98
C TYR A 577 -29.85 -11.87 -11.69
N ILE A 578 -29.76 -10.75 -10.97
CA ILE A 578 -30.71 -10.35 -9.93
C ILE A 578 -31.41 -9.09 -10.41
N LEU A 579 -32.74 -9.09 -10.39
CA LEU A 579 -33.57 -7.98 -10.79
C LEU A 579 -34.36 -7.45 -9.59
N LYS A 580 -34.36 -6.12 -9.40
CA LYS A 580 -35.19 -5.43 -8.41
C LYS A 580 -36.29 -4.66 -9.12
N ASN A 581 -37.51 -5.16 -9.08
CA ASN A 581 -38.65 -4.55 -9.77
C ASN A 581 -39.00 -3.19 -9.19
N GLY A 582 -38.73 -2.12 -9.93
CA GLY A 582 -39.48 -0.85 -10.02
C GLY A 582 -39.65 0.03 -8.79
N ASN A 583 -39.21 -0.36 -7.61
CA ASN A 583 -39.25 0.49 -6.43
C ASN A 583 -37.80 0.82 -5.97
N PRO A 584 -37.37 2.10 -5.94
CA PRO A 584 -36.02 2.47 -5.57
C PRO A 584 -35.65 2.18 -4.11
N ARG A 585 -36.55 1.67 -3.34
CA ARG A 585 -36.36 1.25 -1.97
C ARG A 585 -37.10 -0.07 -1.72
N TYR A 586 -36.39 -1.09 -1.26
CA TYR A 586 -36.87 -1.78 -0.08
C TYR A 586 -36.99 -0.67 0.99
N GLU A 587 -38.15 -0.02 1.06
CA GLU A 587 -38.56 0.49 2.34
C GLU A 587 -38.73 -0.76 3.19
N TRP A 588 -37.66 -1.12 3.89
CA TRP A 588 -37.84 -1.85 5.11
C TRP A 588 -38.83 -0.98 5.88
N ASN A 589 -40.08 -1.37 5.73
CA ASN A 589 -41.07 -0.84 6.60
C ASN A 589 -40.66 -1.37 7.94
N ASP A 590 -39.85 -0.57 8.69
CA ASP A 590 -39.44 -0.81 10.08
C ASP A 590 -40.61 -1.26 10.96
N SER A 591 -41.84 -1.04 10.47
CA SER A 591 -43.06 -1.41 11.14
C SER A 591 -43.28 -2.93 11.34
N HIS A 592 -42.59 -3.82 10.60
CA HIS A 592 -42.76 -5.25 10.77
C HIS A 592 -41.61 -5.98 11.49
N TYR A 593 -40.36 -5.48 11.35
CA TYR A 593 -39.19 -6.07 11.99
C TYR A 593 -38.60 -5.22 13.11
N LEU A 594 -38.74 -3.90 13.08
CA LEU A 594 -38.38 -3.02 14.20
C LEU A 594 -39.51 -2.89 15.22
N SER A 595 -40.71 -3.43 14.96
CA SER A 595 -41.85 -3.35 15.90
C SER A 595 -41.84 -4.45 16.94
N ASN A 596 -41.28 -5.61 16.64
CA ASN A 596 -41.29 -6.74 17.55
C ASN A 596 -39.92 -6.92 18.23
N PRO A 597 -39.86 -6.93 19.55
CA PRO A 597 -38.65 -7.29 20.26
C PRO A 597 -38.33 -8.78 20.02
N GLU A 598 -37.03 -9.10 19.96
CA GLU A 598 -36.51 -10.43 19.68
C GLU A 598 -35.34 -10.79 20.58
N ALA A 599 -35.24 -12.05 20.97
CA ALA A 599 -34.13 -12.63 21.72
C ALA A 599 -33.43 -13.70 20.86
N PHE A 600 -32.09 -13.63 20.76
CA PHE A 600 -31.31 -14.58 19.97
C PHE A 600 -29.88 -14.75 20.55
N PRO A 601 -29.18 -15.84 20.29
CA PRO A 601 -29.58 -16.98 19.48
C PRO A 601 -30.67 -17.79 20.17
N ASN A 602 -31.39 -18.59 19.41
CA ASN A 602 -32.38 -19.50 19.94
C ASN A 602 -32.34 -20.82 19.12
N PRO A 603 -31.78 -21.90 19.62
CA PRO A 603 -31.33 -22.12 21.02
C PRO A 603 -30.11 -21.31 21.46
N SER A 604 -29.90 -21.21 22.77
CA SER A 604 -28.81 -20.42 23.39
C SER A 604 -28.12 -21.21 24.50
N SER A 605 -26.85 -20.91 24.76
CA SER A 605 -26.10 -21.39 25.92
C SER A 605 -26.44 -20.64 27.24
N GLY A 606 -27.33 -19.67 27.20
CA GLY A 606 -27.70 -18.82 28.35
C GLY A 606 -27.36 -17.35 28.14
N ILE A 607 -26.40 -17.04 27.25
CA ILE A 607 -26.09 -15.66 26.83
C ILE A 607 -27.04 -15.29 25.70
N ILE A 608 -27.88 -14.30 25.93
CA ILE A 608 -28.95 -13.88 25.02
C ILE A 608 -28.77 -12.42 24.64
N ASN A 609 -28.87 -12.16 23.36
CA ASN A 609 -28.96 -10.81 22.81
C ASN A 609 -30.42 -10.44 22.63
N ILE A 610 -30.79 -9.29 23.14
CA ILE A 610 -32.16 -8.79 23.10
C ILE A 610 -32.22 -7.53 22.24
N PHE A 611 -33.00 -7.62 21.19
CA PHE A 611 -33.38 -6.47 20.38
C PHE A 611 -34.73 -5.95 20.88
N PRO A 612 -34.82 -4.71 21.40
CA PRO A 612 -36.06 -4.20 21.99
C PRO A 612 -37.12 -3.78 20.96
N GLY A 613 -36.81 -3.83 19.67
CA GLY A 613 -37.70 -3.34 18.61
C GLY A 613 -37.66 -1.81 18.48
N ASN A 614 -38.80 -1.14 18.48
CA ASN A 614 -38.89 0.32 18.40
C ASN A 614 -38.12 1.00 19.57
N PRO A 615 -37.50 2.17 19.41
CA PRO A 615 -36.71 2.88 20.44
C PRO A 615 -37.51 3.25 21.71
N ILE A 616 -38.77 2.91 21.80
CA ILE A 616 -39.58 3.13 23.00
C ILE A 616 -39.22 2.12 24.09
N LEU A 617 -39.18 2.58 25.32
CA LEU A 617 -38.91 1.82 26.56
C LEU A 617 -39.75 0.54 26.63
N LYS A 618 -39.09 -0.61 26.75
CA LYS A 618 -39.77 -1.90 26.92
C LYS A 618 -39.33 -2.63 28.18
N ASN A 619 -40.25 -3.17 28.92
CA ASN A 619 -39.97 -4.05 30.05
C ASN A 619 -39.89 -5.49 29.56
N LEU A 620 -38.75 -6.14 29.79
CA LEU A 620 -38.56 -7.57 29.56
C LEU A 620 -38.87 -8.36 30.83
N GLU A 621 -39.67 -9.39 30.71
CA GLU A 621 -39.93 -10.42 31.75
C GLU A 621 -39.60 -11.79 31.18
N VAL A 622 -38.88 -12.63 31.93
CA VAL A 622 -38.56 -14.00 31.56
C VAL A 622 -39.25 -14.97 32.52
N TYR A 623 -40.01 -15.88 31.96
CA TYR A 623 -40.76 -16.87 32.69
C TYR A 623 -40.31 -18.31 32.39
N ASN A 624 -40.38 -19.19 33.37
CA ASN A 624 -40.21 -20.62 33.10
C ASN A 624 -41.46 -21.23 32.48
N GLN A 625 -41.38 -22.52 32.11
CA GLN A 625 -42.49 -23.28 31.52
C GLN A 625 -43.74 -23.42 32.44
N HIS A 626 -43.61 -23.13 33.74
CA HIS A 626 -44.70 -23.19 34.74
C HIS A 626 -45.28 -21.79 35.01
N GLY A 627 -44.83 -20.77 34.29
CA GLY A 627 -45.32 -19.39 34.43
C GLY A 627 -44.72 -18.62 35.60
N ALA A 628 -43.67 -19.14 36.26
CA ALA A 628 -42.96 -18.38 37.30
C ALA A 628 -42.03 -17.35 36.68
N LEU A 629 -42.12 -16.11 37.14
CA LEU A 629 -41.22 -15.03 36.72
C LEU A 629 -39.81 -15.24 37.28
N LEU A 630 -38.80 -15.25 36.44
CA LEU A 630 -37.42 -15.55 36.81
C LEU A 630 -36.49 -14.35 36.65
N TYR A 631 -36.77 -13.44 35.70
CA TYR A 631 -35.94 -12.29 35.42
C TYR A 631 -36.76 -11.13 34.89
N THR A 632 -36.32 -9.89 35.19
CA THR A 632 -36.92 -8.68 34.65
C THR A 632 -35.84 -7.68 34.32
N ASP A 633 -35.99 -6.91 33.26
CA ASP A 633 -35.11 -5.81 32.85
C ASP A 633 -35.91 -4.72 32.13
N THR A 634 -35.34 -3.53 32.05
CA THR A 634 -35.91 -2.43 31.28
C THR A 634 -34.93 -2.08 30.14
N LEU A 635 -35.43 -2.22 28.92
CA LEU A 635 -34.61 -2.11 27.70
C LEU A 635 -34.88 -0.77 27.02
N HIS A 636 -33.83 -0.01 26.81
CA HIS A 636 -33.83 1.24 26.03
C HIS A 636 -33.13 1.10 24.68
N GLU A 637 -32.28 0.07 24.57
CA GLU A 637 -31.43 -0.21 23.43
C GLU A 637 -31.13 -1.71 23.35
N PHE A 638 -30.41 -2.12 22.32
CA PHE A 638 -29.89 -3.49 22.22
C PHE A 638 -29.07 -3.85 23.48
N LYS A 639 -29.30 -5.04 24.05
CA LYS A 639 -28.60 -5.47 25.25
C LYS A 639 -28.29 -6.96 25.19
N THR A 640 -27.06 -7.32 25.53
CA THR A 640 -26.68 -8.70 25.84
C THR A 640 -26.95 -8.98 27.30
N ILE A 641 -27.68 -10.08 27.60
CA ILE A 641 -28.01 -10.48 28.96
C ILE A 641 -27.46 -11.88 29.20
N ASP A 642 -26.77 -12.07 30.31
CA ASP A 642 -26.31 -13.36 30.79
C ASP A 642 -27.39 -13.96 31.70
N LEU A 643 -27.98 -15.04 31.22
CA LEU A 643 -29.03 -15.81 31.90
C LEU A 643 -28.62 -17.29 32.16
N GLU A 644 -27.30 -17.59 32.09
CA GLU A 644 -26.76 -18.93 32.35
C GLU A 644 -27.23 -19.50 33.72
N PHE A 645 -27.45 -18.61 34.69
CA PHE A 645 -27.94 -19.00 36.01
C PHE A 645 -29.35 -19.63 36.01
N LEU A 646 -30.13 -19.47 34.93
CA LEU A 646 -31.44 -20.13 34.77
C LEU A 646 -31.31 -21.59 34.42
N GLY A 647 -30.14 -22.06 33.96
CA GLY A 647 -29.87 -23.42 33.52
C GLY A 647 -30.59 -23.80 32.23
N LYS A 648 -30.46 -25.08 31.86
CA LYS A 648 -31.09 -25.63 30.64
C LYS A 648 -32.61 -25.69 30.75
N GLY A 649 -33.30 -25.34 29.67
CA GLY A 649 -34.75 -25.40 29.66
C GLY A 649 -35.43 -24.54 28.60
N ILE A 650 -36.77 -24.46 28.73
CA ILE A 650 -37.60 -23.64 27.86
C ILE A 650 -38.12 -22.46 28.68
N PHE A 651 -37.87 -21.25 28.14
CA PHE A 651 -38.24 -20.01 28.77
C PHE A 651 -39.17 -19.22 27.85
N GLN A 652 -40.03 -18.40 28.44
CA GLN A 652 -40.88 -17.48 27.73
C GLN A 652 -40.41 -16.05 28.02
N PHE A 653 -39.93 -15.39 27.01
CA PHE A 653 -39.56 -13.96 27.02
C PHE A 653 -40.83 -13.16 26.69
N VAL A 654 -41.10 -12.15 27.47
CA VAL A 654 -42.26 -11.29 27.36
C VAL A 654 -41.83 -9.85 27.41
N TRP A 655 -42.06 -9.12 26.33
CA TRP A 655 -41.82 -7.67 26.29
C TRP A 655 -43.12 -6.93 26.43
N LYS A 656 -43.14 -5.93 27.27
CA LYS A 656 -44.32 -5.09 27.53
C LYS A 656 -44.02 -3.64 27.16
N GLU A 657 -44.89 -3.06 26.36
CA GLU A 657 -44.90 -1.66 25.94
C GLU A 657 -46.32 -1.15 26.04
N ASP A 658 -46.57 -0.30 27.02
CA ASP A 658 -47.93 0.16 27.35
C ASP A 658 -48.93 -1.02 27.43
N GLU A 659 -49.96 -1.04 26.56
CA GLU A 659 -50.95 -2.10 26.49
C GLU A 659 -50.55 -3.28 25.58
N LYS A 660 -49.41 -3.19 24.85
CA LYS A 660 -48.93 -4.24 23.95
C LYS A 660 -48.04 -5.21 24.66
N ARG A 661 -48.19 -6.49 24.29
CA ARG A 661 -47.38 -7.58 24.80
C ARG A 661 -46.87 -8.45 23.67
N TYR A 662 -45.54 -8.62 23.62
CA TYR A 662 -44.86 -9.50 22.67
C TYR A 662 -44.30 -10.71 23.41
N THR A 663 -44.29 -11.88 22.80
CA THR A 663 -43.78 -13.10 23.45
C THR A 663 -42.97 -13.93 22.50
N GLN A 664 -41.83 -14.44 22.96
CA GLN A 664 -41.00 -15.39 22.25
C GLN A 664 -40.62 -16.56 23.17
N LYS A 665 -40.65 -17.79 22.63
CA LYS A 665 -40.15 -18.98 23.31
C LYS A 665 -38.64 -19.10 23.04
N VAL A 666 -37.82 -19.18 24.08
CA VAL A 666 -36.35 -19.31 24.01
C VAL A 666 -35.94 -20.64 24.66
N ILE A 667 -35.05 -21.36 24.04
CA ILE A 667 -34.52 -22.65 24.50
C ILE A 667 -33.07 -22.44 24.94
N PHE A 668 -32.74 -22.84 26.17
CA PHE A 668 -31.35 -22.91 26.66
C PHE A 668 -30.91 -24.37 26.66
N GLU A 669 -29.75 -24.64 26.01
CA GLU A 669 -29.16 -25.97 25.82
C GLU A 669 -27.87 -26.19 26.61
#